data_5a682f6350c76aa02cd2884e432fc645
#
_entry.id   5a682f6350c76aa02cd2884e432fc645
#
_cell.length_a   1.000
_cell.length_b   1.000
_cell.length_c   1.000
_cell.angle_alpha   90.00
_cell.angle_beta   90.00
_cell.angle_gamma   90.00
#
_symmetry.space_group_name_H-M   'P 1'
#
loop_
_entity.id
_entity.type
_entity.pdbx_description
1 polymer ?
#
loop_
_entity_poly.entity_id
_entity_poly.type
_entity_poly.pdbx_seq_one_letter_code
_entity_poly.pdbx_strand_id
1 'polypeptide(L)'
;MIDAAARIAELRAEIAEHNVAYHVNDAPTIPDGDYDALVRELRALEADHPELKTEDSVSQLVGAPVSTVFQPVQHRTAMLSLDNVFDEDELRTWTDRLVKTVGGDASSLAFSVEPKIDGLALSITYENGELVVAATRGDGRVGEDVTDNVRTIHNVPQKLLGKNTAGVLEVRGEVYLAKADFLDMNERQRAGGLKLFANPRNAAAGSLRQKDSRQTALRPLSFLAYQLVFDDAPQLRATMTSHAATLRAMDNFGFYTAPETTTQVGVGAMLQRVDWLETHRHDLAYEIDGVVIKLDDLGLREQLGTTSRAPRWAIARKLPPEERTTRLLAIEVSIGRTGRATPYAVLEPVVVAGSRVAMATLHNEDQVAKKDVRPGDLVIVRKAGDVIPEIVGPVLEKGRRRTRAWSFPVDCPDCGQPLARIGEESDTYCVNPACPAQQLQQIIHFGSRGAMDIEGLGEQRVAQLLGEGLIVDVADLYELRVEQLSGLEGLGELSANSLVRAIDDSKLMPLSRVLVGLGIRHVGPVAARALAQSFPTYDELSHSSFDDIEGIVGVGPVIAASVVRYLEDHENRERFERFKSAGLALSEPSLGTGVTPTLSGRAVVITGALDGYSRESAEEAVVLRGGTSPGSVSKKTYCVVVGDAPGASKVNKAAELGIPTIGADQFEELLTTGTWKATTS
;
A
#
# COMPACT_ATOMS: atom_id res chain seq x y z
N MET A 1 32.47 -7.54 3.64
CA MET A 1 31.81 -6.74 2.59
C MET A 1 30.53 -7.48 2.28
N ILE A 2 29.38 -6.89 2.61
CA ILE A 2 28.08 -7.44 2.22
C ILE A 2 28.06 -7.39 0.68
N ASP A 3 27.71 -8.49 0.05
CA ASP A 3 27.54 -8.57 -1.39
C ASP A 3 26.43 -7.56 -1.78
N ALA A 4 26.73 -6.60 -2.65
CA ALA A 4 25.77 -5.58 -3.06
C ALA A 4 24.50 -6.20 -3.63
N ALA A 5 24.59 -7.32 -4.34
CA ALA A 5 23.45 -8.06 -4.86
C ALA A 5 22.56 -8.62 -3.73
N ALA A 6 23.17 -9.18 -2.68
CA ALA A 6 22.44 -9.68 -1.51
C ALA A 6 21.73 -8.53 -0.78
N ARG A 7 22.38 -7.39 -0.58
CA ARG A 7 21.77 -6.23 0.10
C ARG A 7 20.65 -5.60 -0.71
N ILE A 8 20.78 -5.51 -2.02
CA ILE A 8 19.72 -5.05 -2.93
C ILE A 8 18.49 -5.98 -2.84
N ALA A 9 18.70 -7.30 -2.83
CA ALA A 9 17.61 -8.27 -2.71
C ALA A 9 16.90 -8.17 -1.37
N GLU A 10 17.64 -8.02 -0.27
CA GLU A 10 17.11 -7.81 1.08
C GLU A 10 16.26 -6.52 1.14
N LEU A 11 16.80 -5.39 0.68
CA LEU A 11 16.10 -4.11 0.67
C LEU A 11 14.82 -4.16 -0.16
N ARG A 12 14.84 -4.81 -1.33
CA ARG A 12 13.65 -4.98 -2.16
C ARG A 12 12.55 -5.76 -1.45
N ALA A 13 12.90 -6.85 -0.76
CA ALA A 13 11.95 -7.64 -0.01
C ALA A 13 11.35 -6.85 1.17
N GLU A 14 12.20 -6.18 1.94
CA GLU A 14 11.81 -5.36 3.08
C GLU A 14 10.88 -4.20 2.67
N ILE A 15 11.26 -3.44 1.63
CA ILE A 15 10.45 -2.35 1.11
C ILE A 15 9.11 -2.86 0.56
N ALA A 16 9.07 -4.02 -0.11
CA ALA A 16 7.84 -4.61 -0.60
C ALA A 16 6.88 -4.99 0.54
N GLU A 17 7.39 -5.55 1.63
CA GLU A 17 6.59 -5.86 2.83
C GLU A 17 6.00 -4.59 3.45
N HIS A 18 6.81 -3.54 3.59
CA HIS A 18 6.34 -2.27 4.13
C HIS A 18 5.34 -1.57 3.23
N ASN A 19 5.45 -1.69 1.91
CA ASN A 19 4.46 -1.19 0.95
C ASN A 19 3.09 -1.85 1.16
N VAL A 20 3.05 -3.16 1.37
CA VAL A 20 1.79 -3.88 1.64
C VAL A 20 1.20 -3.44 2.98
N ALA A 21 2.02 -3.35 4.02
CA ALA A 21 1.56 -2.90 5.34
C ALA A 21 0.97 -1.48 5.28
N TYR A 22 1.62 -0.57 4.58
CA TYR A 22 1.22 0.83 4.47
C TYR A 22 0.00 1.04 3.55
N HIS A 23 0.03 0.49 2.32
CA HIS A 23 -0.96 0.81 1.29
C HIS A 23 -2.14 -0.17 1.21
N VAL A 24 -1.97 -1.41 1.65
CA VAL A 24 -3.04 -2.44 1.60
C VAL A 24 -3.72 -2.60 2.95
N ASN A 25 -2.92 -2.66 4.02
CA ASN A 25 -3.43 -2.97 5.35
C ASN A 25 -3.76 -1.71 6.18
N ASP A 26 -3.45 -0.50 5.68
CA ASP A 26 -3.53 0.77 6.42
C ASP A 26 -2.88 0.68 7.83
N ALA A 27 -1.84 -0.17 7.93
CA ALA A 27 -1.15 -0.49 9.18
C ALA A 27 0.38 -0.53 8.93
N PRO A 28 1.03 0.62 8.73
CA PRO A 28 2.47 0.70 8.52
C PRO A 28 3.23 0.05 9.67
N THR A 29 4.30 -0.67 9.34
CA THR A 29 5.14 -1.41 10.29
C THR A 29 6.45 -0.70 10.61
N ILE A 30 6.84 0.28 9.77
CA ILE A 30 7.97 1.18 10.01
C ILE A 30 7.57 2.62 9.73
N PRO A 31 8.35 3.58 10.25
CA PRO A 31 8.25 5.00 9.96
C PRO A 31 8.43 5.33 8.47
N ASP A 32 7.74 6.35 7.96
CA ASP A 32 7.96 6.87 6.61
C ASP A 32 9.42 7.32 6.41
N GLY A 33 10.04 7.91 7.44
CA GLY A 33 11.44 8.31 7.39
C GLY A 33 12.41 7.13 7.26
N ASP A 34 12.12 6.02 7.95
CA ASP A 34 12.91 4.79 7.84
C ASP A 34 12.61 4.09 6.50
N TYR A 35 11.36 4.06 6.08
CA TYR A 35 10.99 3.61 4.74
C TYR A 35 11.70 4.42 3.63
N ASP A 36 11.69 5.75 3.75
CA ASP A 36 12.41 6.64 2.82
C ASP A 36 13.94 6.42 2.89
N ALA A 37 14.49 6.03 4.05
CA ALA A 37 15.91 5.68 4.19
C ALA A 37 16.23 4.37 3.47
N LEU A 38 15.41 3.33 3.61
CA LEU A 38 15.55 2.06 2.88
C LEU A 38 15.48 2.29 1.35
N VAL A 39 14.51 3.09 0.90
CA VAL A 39 14.38 3.44 -0.53
C VAL A 39 15.59 4.23 -1.03
N ARG A 40 16.15 5.13 -0.23
CA ARG A 40 17.39 5.87 -0.58
C ARG A 40 18.59 4.94 -0.66
N GLU A 41 18.76 4.04 0.30
CA GLU A 41 19.85 3.05 0.29
C GLU A 41 19.75 2.15 -0.96
N LEU A 42 18.56 1.63 -1.26
CA LEU A 42 18.33 0.84 -2.46
C LEU A 42 18.67 1.61 -3.73
N ARG A 43 18.22 2.87 -3.85
CA ARG A 43 18.51 3.72 -5.01
C ARG A 43 20.00 4.02 -5.17
N ALA A 44 20.72 4.25 -4.08
CA ALA A 44 22.17 4.46 -4.10
C ALA A 44 22.88 3.21 -4.61
N LEU A 45 22.57 2.04 -4.06
CA LEU A 45 23.13 0.76 -4.51
C LEU A 45 22.81 0.43 -5.96
N GLU A 46 21.58 0.69 -6.42
CA GLU A 46 21.17 0.51 -7.82
C GLU A 46 21.84 1.53 -8.78
N ALA A 47 22.24 2.70 -8.27
CA ALA A 47 22.99 3.68 -9.06
C ALA A 47 24.47 3.28 -9.17
N ASP A 48 25.06 2.74 -8.11
CA ASP A 48 26.44 2.25 -8.08
C ASP A 48 26.60 0.91 -8.84
N HIS A 49 25.50 0.13 -8.95
CA HIS A 49 25.44 -1.18 -9.61
C HIS A 49 24.29 -1.24 -10.63
N PRO A 50 24.36 -0.50 -11.76
CA PRO A 50 23.29 -0.43 -12.74
C PRO A 50 22.91 -1.79 -13.35
N GLU A 51 23.83 -2.76 -13.38
CA GLU A 51 23.62 -4.12 -13.87
C GLU A 51 22.68 -4.94 -12.97
N LEU A 52 22.53 -4.57 -11.69
CA LEU A 52 21.64 -5.21 -10.71
C LEU A 52 20.26 -4.55 -10.67
N LYS A 53 20.08 -3.42 -11.35
CA LYS A 53 18.82 -2.70 -11.39
C LYS A 53 17.84 -3.40 -12.32
N THR A 54 16.69 -3.83 -11.82
CA THR A 54 15.61 -4.44 -12.59
C THR A 54 14.46 -3.45 -12.81
N GLU A 55 13.69 -3.62 -13.89
CA GLU A 55 12.54 -2.74 -14.19
C GLU A 55 11.40 -2.88 -13.15
N ASP A 56 11.31 -4.01 -12.48
CA ASP A 56 10.36 -4.34 -11.43
C ASP A 56 10.85 -3.98 -10.02
N SER A 57 11.99 -3.30 -9.92
CA SER A 57 12.49 -2.86 -8.61
C SER A 57 11.45 -1.97 -7.91
N VAL A 58 11.21 -2.25 -6.64
CA VAL A 58 10.32 -1.46 -5.77
C VAL A 58 10.74 0.01 -5.69
N SER A 59 11.99 0.33 -6.00
CA SER A 59 12.46 1.72 -6.15
C SER A 59 11.80 2.47 -7.31
N GLN A 60 11.15 1.76 -8.25
CA GLN A 60 10.50 2.29 -9.44
C GLN A 60 8.96 2.16 -9.41
N LEU A 61 8.42 1.41 -8.46
CA LEU A 61 6.99 1.21 -8.31
C LEU A 61 6.32 2.34 -7.50
N VAL A 62 5.03 2.56 -7.77
CA VAL A 62 4.19 3.53 -7.04
C VAL A 62 3.10 2.75 -6.32
N GLY A 63 2.91 3.02 -5.01
CA GLY A 63 1.80 2.45 -4.24
C GLY A 63 1.86 0.92 -4.08
N ALA A 64 0.69 0.30 -3.94
CA ALA A 64 0.52 -1.14 -3.79
C ALA A 64 -0.59 -1.69 -4.70
N PRO A 65 -0.59 -3.00 -4.99
CA PRO A 65 -1.65 -3.64 -5.76
C PRO A 65 -3.04 -3.42 -5.17
N VAL A 66 -4.04 -3.33 -6.04
CA VAL A 66 -5.45 -3.12 -5.68
C VAL A 66 -5.98 -4.30 -4.84
N SER A 67 -6.77 -3.98 -3.83
CA SER A 67 -7.47 -4.97 -3.00
C SER A 67 -8.56 -5.68 -3.81
N THR A 68 -8.80 -6.96 -3.54
CA THR A 68 -9.85 -7.75 -4.21
C THR A 68 -11.28 -7.41 -3.76
N VAL A 69 -11.45 -6.44 -2.86
CA VAL A 69 -12.74 -6.05 -2.27
C VAL A 69 -13.53 -5.10 -3.17
N PHE A 70 -12.83 -4.28 -3.96
CA PHE A 70 -13.40 -3.31 -4.88
C PHE A 70 -13.08 -3.68 -6.32
N GLN A 71 -13.93 -3.26 -7.25
CA GLN A 71 -13.63 -3.43 -8.67
C GLN A 71 -12.38 -2.61 -9.04
N PRO A 72 -11.48 -3.15 -9.84
CA PRO A 72 -10.33 -2.40 -10.31
C PRO A 72 -10.76 -1.35 -11.35
N VAL A 73 -10.20 -0.15 -11.24
CA VAL A 73 -10.37 0.94 -12.22
C VAL A 73 -9.00 1.33 -12.75
N GLN A 74 -8.85 1.27 -14.06
CA GLN A 74 -7.61 1.72 -14.70
C GLN A 74 -7.60 3.24 -14.84
N HIS A 75 -6.52 3.89 -14.38
CA HIS A 75 -6.34 5.32 -14.56
C HIS A 75 -6.02 5.66 -16.01
N ARG A 76 -6.72 6.63 -16.59
CA ARG A 76 -6.47 7.11 -17.96
C ARG A 76 -5.06 7.66 -18.12
N THR A 77 -4.58 8.37 -17.11
CA THR A 77 -3.20 8.86 -17.01
C THR A 77 -2.65 8.40 -15.65
N ALA A 78 -1.44 7.87 -15.62
CA ALA A 78 -0.84 7.34 -14.39
C ALA A 78 -0.88 8.37 -13.24
N MET A 79 -1.27 7.94 -12.05
CA MET A 79 -1.18 8.71 -10.82
C MET A 79 0.21 8.55 -10.20
N LEU A 80 1.14 9.40 -10.65
CA LEU A 80 2.53 9.35 -10.22
C LEU A 80 2.69 9.73 -8.74
N SER A 81 3.77 9.26 -8.14
CA SER A 81 4.24 9.72 -6.83
C SER A 81 5.01 11.05 -6.97
N LEU A 82 5.58 11.55 -5.88
CA LEU A 82 6.51 12.66 -5.87
C LEU A 82 7.86 12.18 -5.35
N ASP A 83 8.94 12.74 -5.89
CA ASP A 83 10.24 12.59 -5.27
C ASP A 83 10.32 13.47 -4.02
N ASN A 84 11.07 13.02 -3.01
CA ASN A 84 11.18 13.69 -1.73
C ASN A 84 12.51 14.44 -1.61
N VAL A 85 12.46 15.57 -0.90
CA VAL A 85 13.63 16.28 -0.37
C VAL A 85 13.41 16.56 1.10
N PHE A 86 14.50 16.64 1.88
CA PHE A 86 14.43 16.71 3.36
C PHE A 86 15.03 18.00 3.91
N ASP A 87 15.80 18.72 3.11
CA ASP A 87 16.43 19.99 3.49
C ASP A 87 16.40 21.02 2.36
N GLU A 88 16.85 22.23 2.67
CA GLU A 88 16.90 23.34 1.73
C GLU A 88 17.92 23.10 0.62
N ASP A 89 19.05 22.47 0.91
CA ASP A 89 20.14 22.25 -0.05
C ASP A 89 19.69 21.26 -1.15
N GLU A 90 18.97 20.20 -0.76
CA GLU A 90 18.36 19.24 -1.70
C GLU A 90 17.31 19.95 -2.59
N LEU A 91 16.50 20.84 -2.00
CA LEU A 91 15.50 21.63 -2.74
C LEU A 91 16.15 22.59 -3.72
N ARG A 92 17.24 23.27 -3.33
CA ARG A 92 18.05 24.11 -4.23
C ARG A 92 18.66 23.29 -5.37
N THR A 93 19.22 22.13 -5.06
CA THR A 93 19.77 21.20 -6.05
C THR A 93 18.72 20.75 -7.07
N TRP A 94 17.48 20.49 -6.63
CA TRP A 94 16.37 20.19 -7.53
C TRP A 94 16.05 21.38 -8.45
N THR A 95 16.01 22.58 -7.89
CA THR A 95 15.72 23.82 -8.65
C THR A 95 16.80 24.09 -9.70
N ASP A 96 18.09 23.90 -9.36
CA ASP A 96 19.21 24.06 -10.28
C ASP A 96 19.10 23.09 -11.47
N ARG A 97 18.65 21.86 -11.23
CA ARG A 97 18.37 20.88 -12.29
C ARG A 97 17.24 21.34 -13.21
N LEU A 98 16.16 21.93 -12.66
CA LEU A 98 15.08 22.51 -13.47
C LEU A 98 15.62 23.60 -14.40
N VAL A 99 16.32 24.58 -13.81
CA VAL A 99 16.91 25.71 -14.56
C VAL A 99 17.83 25.23 -15.67
N LYS A 100 18.70 24.25 -15.38
CA LYS A 100 19.60 23.66 -16.38
C LYS A 100 18.84 23.03 -17.54
N THR A 101 17.67 22.45 -17.28
CA THR A 101 16.89 21.74 -18.31
C THR A 101 16.01 22.67 -19.14
N VAL A 102 15.31 23.62 -18.50
CA VAL A 102 14.39 24.51 -19.19
C VAL A 102 15.09 25.78 -19.75
N GLY A 103 16.30 26.05 -19.26
CA GLY A 103 17.01 27.30 -19.54
C GLY A 103 16.46 28.49 -18.75
N GLY A 104 17.13 29.63 -18.85
CA GLY A 104 16.68 30.89 -18.20
C GLY A 104 17.29 31.11 -16.82
N ASP A 105 16.63 31.96 -16.02
CA ASP A 105 17.07 32.38 -14.69
C ASP A 105 16.11 31.83 -13.63
N ALA A 106 16.67 31.23 -12.58
CA ALA A 106 15.94 30.71 -11.42
C ALA A 106 15.03 31.76 -10.76
N SER A 107 15.41 33.07 -10.86
CA SER A 107 14.64 34.17 -10.30
C SER A 107 13.32 34.44 -11.05
N SER A 108 13.18 33.99 -12.27
CA SER A 108 12.01 34.21 -13.13
C SER A 108 11.01 33.05 -13.11
N LEU A 109 11.40 31.88 -12.60
CA LEU A 109 10.52 30.71 -12.52
C LEU A 109 9.43 30.92 -11.46
N ALA A 110 8.19 30.62 -11.86
CA ALA A 110 7.05 30.63 -10.94
C ALA A 110 6.80 29.21 -10.40
N PHE A 111 6.61 29.10 -9.09
CA PHE A 111 6.34 27.85 -8.38
C PHE A 111 5.01 27.91 -7.65
N SER A 112 4.15 26.93 -7.81
CA SER A 112 3.06 26.66 -6.88
C SER A 112 3.63 25.99 -5.64
N VAL A 113 3.34 26.55 -4.47
CA VAL A 113 3.74 25.99 -3.16
C VAL A 113 2.46 25.62 -2.42
N GLU A 114 2.28 24.34 -2.16
CA GLU A 114 1.04 23.74 -1.69
C GLU A 114 1.26 22.92 -0.43
N PRO A 115 0.32 22.90 0.54
CA PRO A 115 0.37 21.93 1.63
C PRO A 115 0.27 20.51 1.08
N LYS A 116 1.14 19.61 1.55
CA LYS A 116 1.05 18.18 1.28
C LYS A 116 0.09 17.56 2.29
N ILE A 117 -1.17 17.46 1.88
CA ILE A 117 -2.24 16.96 2.73
C ILE A 117 -1.98 15.48 3.05
N ASP A 118 -2.11 15.12 4.30
CA ASP A 118 -1.98 13.72 4.76
C ASP A 118 -3.34 13.02 4.77
N GLY A 119 -3.68 12.41 3.63
CA GLY A 119 -4.95 11.77 3.37
C GLY A 119 -4.83 10.55 2.46
N LEU A 120 -5.84 10.33 1.63
CA LEU A 120 -5.89 9.29 0.61
C LEU A 120 -6.08 9.91 -0.77
N ALA A 121 -5.11 9.69 -1.66
CA ALA A 121 -5.17 10.21 -3.02
C ALA A 121 -6.30 9.57 -3.83
N LEU A 122 -7.06 10.42 -4.51
CA LEU A 122 -8.25 10.06 -5.27
C LEU A 122 -8.22 10.71 -6.66
N SER A 123 -8.67 9.96 -7.66
CA SER A 123 -8.98 10.44 -9.00
C SER A 123 -10.49 10.37 -9.21
N ILE A 124 -11.10 11.46 -9.69
CA ILE A 124 -12.53 11.56 -9.99
C ILE A 124 -12.69 11.95 -11.46
N THR A 125 -13.31 11.10 -12.25
CA THR A 125 -13.55 11.30 -13.67
C THR A 125 -14.96 11.80 -13.91
N TYR A 126 -15.07 12.85 -14.72
CA TYR A 126 -16.30 13.46 -15.19
C TYR A 126 -16.40 13.33 -16.70
N GLU A 127 -17.58 12.93 -17.18
CA GLU A 127 -17.90 12.96 -18.60
C GLU A 127 -19.01 13.98 -18.84
N ASN A 128 -18.73 14.97 -19.69
CA ASN A 128 -19.64 16.08 -19.96
C ASN A 128 -20.18 16.77 -18.69
N GLY A 129 -19.32 16.83 -17.67
CA GLY A 129 -19.61 17.45 -16.39
C GLY A 129 -20.33 16.57 -15.37
N GLU A 130 -20.71 15.36 -15.69
CA GLU A 130 -21.33 14.40 -14.75
C GLU A 130 -20.26 13.48 -14.16
N LEU A 131 -20.28 13.20 -12.86
CA LEU A 131 -19.39 12.26 -12.19
C LEU A 131 -19.70 10.83 -12.64
N VAL A 132 -18.73 10.17 -13.27
CA VAL A 132 -18.88 8.78 -13.77
C VAL A 132 -18.15 7.77 -12.91
N VAL A 133 -16.87 8.04 -12.54
CA VAL A 133 -16.09 7.10 -11.75
C VAL A 133 -15.15 7.84 -10.82
N ALA A 134 -14.92 7.27 -9.62
CA ALA A 134 -13.92 7.73 -8.69
C ALA A 134 -13.07 6.54 -8.22
N ALA A 135 -11.74 6.67 -8.26
CA ALA A 135 -10.82 5.60 -7.95
C ALA A 135 -9.71 6.05 -7.02
N THR A 136 -9.30 5.16 -6.10
CA THR A 136 -8.09 5.36 -5.29
C THR A 136 -6.85 5.30 -6.18
N ARG A 137 -5.70 5.81 -5.71
CA ARG A 137 -4.46 5.77 -6.48
C ARG A 137 -4.03 4.35 -6.85
N GLY A 138 -4.21 3.37 -5.94
CA GLY A 138 -3.72 2.01 -6.11
C GLY A 138 -2.21 1.97 -6.34
N ASP A 139 -1.78 1.24 -7.38
CA ASP A 139 -0.38 1.16 -7.83
C ASP A 139 0.03 2.32 -8.77
N GLY A 140 -0.84 3.31 -8.91
CA GLY A 140 -0.69 4.46 -9.81
C GLY A 140 -1.20 4.22 -11.23
N ARG A 141 -1.52 3.01 -11.60
CA ARG A 141 -2.12 2.62 -12.89
C ARG A 141 -3.52 2.06 -12.72
N VAL A 142 -3.71 1.25 -11.70
CA VAL A 142 -5.00 0.65 -11.33
C VAL A 142 -5.33 1.04 -9.91
N GLY A 143 -6.52 1.60 -9.70
CA GLY A 143 -7.08 1.97 -8.41
C GLY A 143 -8.30 1.12 -8.05
N GLU A 144 -8.84 1.31 -6.85
CA GLU A 144 -10.09 0.69 -6.40
C GLU A 144 -11.26 1.61 -6.75
N ASP A 145 -12.33 1.06 -7.33
CA ASP A 145 -13.59 1.79 -7.55
C ASP A 145 -14.25 2.13 -6.21
N VAL A 146 -14.27 3.39 -5.89
CA VAL A 146 -14.90 3.94 -4.69
C VAL A 146 -15.98 4.96 -5.03
N THR A 147 -16.54 4.87 -6.24
CA THR A 147 -17.49 5.85 -6.80
C THR A 147 -18.67 6.10 -5.87
N ASP A 148 -19.33 5.04 -5.39
CA ASP A 148 -20.51 5.17 -4.52
C ASP A 148 -20.15 5.80 -3.17
N ASN A 149 -18.95 5.52 -2.66
CA ASN A 149 -18.45 6.12 -1.43
C ASN A 149 -18.16 7.62 -1.64
N VAL A 150 -17.49 7.97 -2.73
CA VAL A 150 -17.15 9.36 -3.07
C VAL A 150 -18.39 10.21 -3.30
N ARG A 151 -19.46 9.64 -3.87
CA ARG A 151 -20.76 10.32 -4.03
C ARG A 151 -21.35 10.79 -2.70
N THR A 152 -20.95 10.20 -1.57
CA THR A 152 -21.43 10.60 -0.23
C THR A 152 -20.61 11.76 0.36
N ILE A 153 -19.45 12.11 -0.22
CA ILE A 153 -18.62 13.21 0.28
C ILE A 153 -19.24 14.54 -0.12
N HIS A 154 -19.61 15.35 0.87
CA HIS A 154 -20.46 16.54 0.70
C HIS A 154 -19.87 17.61 -0.23
N ASN A 155 -18.53 17.73 -0.30
CA ASN A 155 -17.83 18.75 -1.09
C ASN A 155 -17.26 18.21 -2.42
N VAL A 156 -17.72 17.03 -2.87
CA VAL A 156 -17.44 16.50 -4.21
C VAL A 156 -18.65 16.78 -5.11
N PRO A 157 -18.52 17.61 -6.14
CA PRO A 157 -19.61 17.91 -7.06
C PRO A 157 -20.07 16.64 -7.81
N GLN A 158 -21.36 16.30 -7.77
CA GLN A 158 -21.91 15.24 -8.60
C GLN A 158 -21.99 15.67 -10.08
N LYS A 159 -22.09 16.99 -10.29
CA LYS A 159 -22.06 17.64 -11.57
C LYS A 159 -21.20 18.89 -11.49
N LEU A 160 -20.28 19.05 -12.42
CA LEU A 160 -19.41 20.23 -12.51
C LEU A 160 -20.21 21.49 -12.78
N LEU A 161 -19.87 22.54 -12.08
CA LEU A 161 -20.42 23.88 -12.27
C LEU A 161 -19.68 24.63 -13.41
N GLY A 162 -20.23 25.74 -13.85
CA GLY A 162 -19.54 26.63 -14.77
C GLY A 162 -19.63 26.21 -16.24
N LYS A 163 -18.60 26.64 -17.02
CA LYS A 163 -18.53 26.42 -18.48
C LYS A 163 -17.32 25.53 -18.80
N ASN A 164 -17.29 25.01 -20.04
CA ASN A 164 -16.20 24.18 -20.57
C ASN A 164 -16.06 22.81 -19.83
N THR A 165 -17.16 22.24 -19.45
CA THR A 165 -17.24 20.93 -18.79
C THR A 165 -17.48 19.77 -19.78
N ALA A 166 -17.47 20.06 -21.09
CA ALA A 166 -17.64 19.05 -22.14
C ALA A 166 -16.37 18.21 -22.31
N GLY A 167 -16.58 16.96 -22.70
CA GLY A 167 -15.50 15.96 -22.82
C GLY A 167 -15.22 15.24 -21.51
N VAL A 168 -14.04 14.63 -21.41
CA VAL A 168 -13.61 13.92 -20.22
C VAL A 168 -12.63 14.78 -19.42
N LEU A 169 -12.97 14.99 -18.17
CA LEU A 169 -12.13 15.70 -17.19
C LEU A 169 -11.84 14.79 -16.01
N GLU A 170 -10.60 14.77 -15.56
CA GLU A 170 -10.20 14.04 -14.34
C GLU A 170 -9.69 15.04 -13.31
N VAL A 171 -10.30 15.04 -12.13
CA VAL A 171 -9.87 15.85 -10.98
C VAL A 171 -9.20 14.97 -9.97
N ARG A 172 -7.95 15.27 -9.65
CA ARG A 172 -7.17 14.58 -8.62
C ARG A 172 -7.07 15.43 -7.37
N GLY A 173 -7.19 14.78 -6.23
CA GLY A 173 -7.13 15.44 -4.94
C GLY A 173 -6.86 14.44 -3.82
N GLU A 174 -6.98 14.95 -2.61
CA GLU A 174 -6.80 14.16 -1.39
C GLU A 174 -8.12 14.10 -0.62
N VAL A 175 -8.58 12.89 -0.29
CA VAL A 175 -9.64 12.69 0.71
C VAL A 175 -8.99 12.73 2.07
N TYR A 176 -9.51 13.55 2.94
CA TYR A 176 -8.96 13.77 4.28
C TYR A 176 -10.07 13.90 5.33
N LEU A 177 -9.66 13.83 6.59
CA LEU A 177 -10.50 14.12 7.73
C LEU A 177 -9.92 15.35 8.46
N ALA A 178 -10.74 16.37 8.69
CA ALA A 178 -10.30 17.54 9.43
C ALA A 178 -9.95 17.16 10.89
N LYS A 179 -8.98 17.90 11.48
CA LYS A 179 -8.51 17.63 12.86
C LYS A 179 -9.65 17.59 13.88
N ALA A 180 -10.57 18.53 13.79
CA ALA A 180 -11.72 18.61 14.69
C ALA A 180 -12.65 17.40 14.52
N ASP A 181 -12.96 17.05 13.27
CA ASP A 181 -13.82 15.92 12.94
C ASP A 181 -13.23 14.58 13.37
N PHE A 182 -11.89 14.44 13.26
CA PHE A 182 -11.17 13.27 13.75
C PHE A 182 -11.28 13.10 15.28
N LEU A 183 -11.12 14.18 16.01
CA LEU A 183 -11.28 14.16 17.48
C LEU A 183 -12.70 13.74 17.87
N ASP A 184 -13.71 14.39 17.29
CA ASP A 184 -15.12 14.07 17.53
C ASP A 184 -15.44 12.60 17.17
N MET A 185 -14.91 12.11 16.07
CA MET A 185 -15.11 10.73 15.63
C MET A 185 -14.49 9.75 16.64
N ASN A 186 -13.27 9.99 17.09
CA ASN A 186 -12.61 9.15 18.09
C ASN A 186 -13.30 9.21 19.46
N GLU A 187 -13.92 10.33 19.84
CA GLU A 187 -14.75 10.40 21.04
C GLU A 187 -15.99 9.51 20.93
N ARG A 188 -16.67 9.51 19.78
CA ARG A 188 -17.81 8.61 19.51
C ARG A 188 -17.39 7.14 19.53
N GLN A 189 -16.24 6.80 18.92
CA GLN A 189 -15.67 5.44 18.96
C GLN A 189 -15.41 5.00 20.40
N ARG A 190 -14.82 5.88 21.23
CA ARG A 190 -14.56 5.60 22.65
C ARG A 190 -15.85 5.39 23.44
N ALA A 191 -16.85 6.24 23.23
CA ALA A 191 -18.16 6.11 23.88
C ALA A 191 -18.88 4.82 23.48
N GLY A 192 -18.66 4.34 22.24
CA GLY A 192 -19.19 3.07 21.73
C GLY A 192 -18.35 1.84 22.08
N GLY A 193 -17.23 1.97 22.82
CA GLY A 193 -16.31 0.85 23.10
C GLY A 193 -15.59 0.31 21.87
N LEU A 194 -15.51 1.10 20.78
CA LEU A 194 -14.91 0.70 19.53
C LEU A 194 -13.43 1.09 19.46
N LYS A 195 -12.69 0.46 18.55
CA LYS A 195 -11.28 0.76 18.31
C LYS A 195 -11.11 2.20 17.82
N LEU A 196 -10.16 2.93 18.40
CA LEU A 196 -9.84 4.29 17.98
C LEU A 196 -8.96 4.27 16.71
N PHE A 197 -9.16 5.27 15.89
CA PHE A 197 -8.25 5.50 14.76
C PHE A 197 -6.95 6.13 15.24
N ALA A 198 -5.83 5.70 14.67
CA ALA A 198 -4.50 6.14 15.06
C ALA A 198 -4.21 7.59 14.66
N ASN A 199 -4.66 7.99 13.47
CA ASN A 199 -4.48 9.33 12.92
C ASN A 199 -5.59 9.68 11.91
N PRO A 200 -5.71 10.96 11.48
CA PRO A 200 -6.72 11.41 10.50
C PRO A 200 -6.61 10.69 9.15
N ARG A 201 -5.40 10.39 8.67
CA ARG A 201 -5.16 9.69 7.39
C ARG A 201 -5.77 8.29 7.40
N ASN A 202 -5.44 7.47 8.42
CA ASN A 202 -5.97 6.10 8.53
C ASN A 202 -7.49 6.12 8.75
N ALA A 203 -8.00 7.13 9.45
CA ALA A 203 -9.43 7.33 9.62
C ALA A 203 -10.11 7.66 8.28
N ALA A 204 -9.52 8.53 7.46
CA ALA A 204 -10.02 8.87 6.13
C ALA A 204 -9.96 7.66 5.19
N ALA A 205 -8.83 6.96 5.11
CA ALA A 205 -8.65 5.78 4.26
C ALA A 205 -9.64 4.66 4.61
N GLY A 206 -9.71 4.29 5.90
CA GLY A 206 -10.65 3.27 6.38
C GLY A 206 -12.13 3.67 6.23
N SER A 207 -12.44 4.97 6.28
CA SER A 207 -13.81 5.48 6.07
C SER A 207 -14.21 5.51 4.60
N LEU A 208 -13.29 5.84 3.69
CA LEU A 208 -13.57 5.84 2.26
C LEU A 208 -13.71 4.41 1.70
N ARG A 209 -12.94 3.46 2.23
CA ARG A 209 -12.90 2.07 1.75
C ARG A 209 -13.92 1.16 2.47
N GLN A 210 -15.11 1.66 2.81
CA GLN A 210 -16.21 0.87 3.35
C GLN A 210 -16.94 0.12 2.24
N LYS A 211 -17.30 -1.15 2.46
CA LYS A 211 -18.11 -1.95 1.50
C LYS A 211 -19.49 -1.36 1.28
N ASP A 212 -20.06 -0.76 2.30
CA ASP A 212 -21.36 -0.08 2.28
C ASP A 212 -21.15 1.44 2.31
N SER A 213 -21.45 2.12 1.22
CA SER A 213 -21.32 3.57 1.09
C SER A 213 -22.13 4.36 2.14
N ARG A 214 -23.19 3.76 2.71
CA ARG A 214 -23.96 4.36 3.80
C ARG A 214 -23.11 4.53 5.06
N GLN A 215 -22.13 3.64 5.30
CA GLN A 215 -21.18 3.78 6.39
C GLN A 215 -20.18 4.94 6.13
N THR A 216 -19.76 5.11 4.87
CA THR A 216 -18.97 6.28 4.45
C THR A 216 -19.74 7.57 4.65
N ALA A 217 -21.03 7.60 4.32
CA ALA A 217 -21.90 8.78 4.48
C ALA A 217 -22.02 9.27 5.95
N LEU A 218 -21.80 8.40 6.92
CA LEU A 218 -21.78 8.75 8.35
C LEU A 218 -20.45 9.36 8.82
N ARG A 219 -19.44 9.40 7.95
CA ARG A 219 -18.09 9.91 8.23
C ARG A 219 -17.92 11.30 7.62
N PRO A 220 -17.38 12.29 8.36
CA PRO A 220 -17.22 13.65 7.88
C PRO A 220 -15.98 13.80 6.97
N LEU A 221 -15.94 13.00 5.89
CA LEU A 221 -14.89 13.08 4.89
C LEU A 221 -14.99 14.36 4.07
N SER A 222 -13.84 14.92 3.72
CA SER A 222 -13.70 16.06 2.82
C SER A 222 -12.69 15.78 1.72
N PHE A 223 -12.78 16.51 0.62
CA PHE A 223 -11.89 16.39 -0.53
C PHE A 223 -11.29 17.74 -0.88
N LEU A 224 -9.96 17.79 -1.10
CA LEU A 224 -9.26 18.96 -1.63
C LEU A 224 -8.60 18.60 -2.96
N ALA A 225 -8.98 19.33 -4.01
CA ALA A 225 -8.46 19.14 -5.35
C ALA A 225 -7.08 19.81 -5.49
N TYR A 226 -6.12 19.11 -6.14
CA TYR A 226 -4.77 19.62 -6.36
C TYR A 226 -4.27 19.48 -7.80
N GLN A 227 -5.02 18.78 -8.68
CA GLN A 227 -4.64 18.63 -10.09
C GLN A 227 -5.86 18.41 -10.97
N LEU A 228 -5.89 19.08 -12.12
CA LEU A 228 -6.85 18.87 -13.19
C LEU A 228 -6.11 18.19 -14.37
N VAL A 229 -6.64 17.05 -14.85
CA VAL A 229 -6.23 16.38 -16.10
C VAL A 229 -7.34 16.63 -17.13
N PHE A 230 -6.95 17.15 -18.30
CA PHE A 230 -7.88 17.65 -19.32
C PHE A 230 -7.39 17.38 -20.73
N ASP A 231 -6.69 16.25 -20.92
CA ASP A 231 -6.11 15.89 -22.21
C ASP A 231 -7.17 15.75 -23.31
N ASP A 232 -8.35 15.27 -22.94
CA ASP A 232 -9.52 15.10 -23.82
C ASP A 232 -10.46 16.32 -23.85
N ALA A 233 -10.02 17.48 -23.36
CA ALA A 233 -10.79 18.73 -23.33
C ALA A 233 -10.05 19.87 -24.04
N PRO A 234 -10.01 19.90 -25.38
CA PRO A 234 -9.19 20.82 -26.16
C PRO A 234 -9.51 22.31 -25.91
N GLN A 235 -10.75 22.63 -25.54
CA GLN A 235 -11.15 24.00 -25.21
C GLN A 235 -10.50 24.50 -23.91
N LEU A 236 -10.36 23.64 -22.91
CA LEU A 236 -9.63 23.92 -21.68
C LEU A 236 -8.13 23.97 -21.94
N ARG A 237 -7.60 23.02 -22.71
CA ARG A 237 -6.16 22.96 -23.03
C ARG A 237 -5.67 24.26 -23.68
N ALA A 238 -6.48 24.86 -24.54
CA ALA A 238 -6.11 26.13 -25.19
C ALA A 238 -6.03 27.34 -24.23
N THR A 239 -6.62 27.26 -23.04
CA THR A 239 -6.71 28.37 -22.08
C THR A 239 -5.88 28.14 -20.80
N MET A 240 -5.51 26.90 -20.49
CA MET A 240 -4.75 26.55 -19.30
C MET A 240 -3.25 26.61 -19.59
N THR A 241 -2.60 27.68 -19.17
CA THR A 241 -1.14 27.86 -19.34
C THR A 241 -0.35 27.68 -18.05
N SER A 242 -1.03 27.72 -16.89
CA SER A 242 -0.38 27.61 -15.59
C SER A 242 -1.18 26.74 -14.64
N HIS A 243 -0.51 26.17 -13.65
CA HIS A 243 -1.14 25.38 -12.60
C HIS A 243 -2.13 26.24 -11.77
N ALA A 244 -1.76 27.47 -11.47
CA ALA A 244 -2.66 28.40 -10.81
C ALA A 244 -3.96 28.64 -11.59
N ALA A 245 -3.92 28.59 -12.93
CA ALA A 245 -5.12 28.64 -13.75
C ALA A 245 -5.98 27.35 -13.61
N THR A 246 -5.34 26.18 -13.51
CA THR A 246 -6.07 24.91 -13.30
C THR A 246 -6.73 24.84 -11.93
N LEU A 247 -6.08 25.37 -10.87
CA LEU A 247 -6.69 25.47 -9.53
C LEU A 247 -7.95 26.34 -9.57
N ARG A 248 -7.86 27.55 -10.16
CA ARG A 248 -9.04 28.42 -10.33
C ARG A 248 -10.13 27.79 -11.17
N ALA A 249 -9.78 26.97 -12.16
CA ALA A 249 -10.78 26.24 -12.94
C ALA A 249 -11.52 25.21 -12.08
N MET A 250 -10.80 24.47 -11.23
CA MET A 250 -11.40 23.51 -10.29
C MET A 250 -12.32 24.20 -9.27
N ASP A 251 -11.92 25.36 -8.73
CA ASP A 251 -12.80 26.17 -7.87
C ASP A 251 -14.09 26.56 -8.61
N ASN A 252 -13.99 26.99 -9.89
CA ASN A 252 -15.16 27.31 -10.71
C ASN A 252 -16.03 26.09 -11.05
N PHE A 253 -15.48 24.90 -11.07
CA PHE A 253 -16.22 23.64 -11.23
C PHE A 253 -16.93 23.19 -9.94
N GLY A 254 -16.69 23.88 -8.81
CA GLY A 254 -17.32 23.60 -7.51
C GLY A 254 -16.48 22.77 -6.57
N PHE A 255 -15.20 22.55 -6.88
CA PHE A 255 -14.26 21.92 -5.95
C PHE A 255 -13.67 22.96 -4.98
N TYR A 256 -13.15 22.44 -3.88
CA TYR A 256 -12.29 23.22 -2.99
C TYR A 256 -10.84 22.86 -3.26
N THR A 257 -10.00 23.88 -3.39
CA THR A 257 -8.53 23.75 -3.40
C THR A 257 -7.97 24.22 -2.07
N ALA A 258 -6.73 23.84 -1.73
CA ALA A 258 -6.13 24.24 -0.45
C ALA A 258 -5.92 25.77 -0.43
N PRO A 259 -6.56 26.52 0.50
CA PRO A 259 -6.50 27.97 0.54
C PRO A 259 -5.09 28.52 0.82
N GLU A 260 -4.23 27.71 1.41
CA GLU A 260 -2.84 28.05 1.69
C GLU A 260 -1.93 27.95 0.46
N THR A 261 -2.43 27.37 -0.65
CA THR A 261 -1.69 27.28 -1.91
C THR A 261 -1.41 28.67 -2.48
N THR A 262 -0.15 28.92 -2.79
CA THR A 262 0.28 30.22 -3.37
C THR A 262 1.27 30.02 -4.50
N THR A 263 1.24 30.93 -5.49
CA THR A 263 2.27 30.98 -6.53
C THR A 263 3.36 31.95 -6.10
N GLN A 264 4.61 31.50 -6.12
CA GLN A 264 5.80 32.25 -5.75
C GLN A 264 6.73 32.40 -6.96
N VAL A 265 7.29 33.58 -7.17
CA VAL A 265 8.24 33.82 -8.25
C VAL A 265 9.67 33.87 -7.68
N GLY A 266 10.51 33.02 -8.23
CA GLY A 266 11.90 32.85 -7.78
C GLY A 266 12.07 31.94 -6.58
N VAL A 267 13.25 31.34 -6.49
CA VAL A 267 13.59 30.33 -5.47
C VAL A 267 13.52 30.90 -4.06
N GLY A 268 13.95 32.14 -3.85
CA GLY A 268 13.94 32.76 -2.51
C GLY A 268 12.53 32.91 -1.94
N ALA A 269 11.56 33.39 -2.74
CA ALA A 269 10.17 33.51 -2.31
C ALA A 269 9.52 32.13 -2.10
N MET A 270 9.85 31.17 -2.95
CA MET A 270 9.42 29.77 -2.80
C MET A 270 9.88 29.19 -1.45
N LEU A 271 11.15 29.34 -1.10
CA LEU A 271 11.71 28.84 0.17
C LEU A 271 11.04 29.51 1.38
N GLN A 272 10.87 30.82 1.37
CA GLN A 272 10.16 31.53 2.43
C GLN A 272 8.72 31.00 2.63
N ARG A 273 8.04 30.63 1.54
CA ARG A 273 6.70 30.07 1.64
C ARG A 273 6.71 28.63 2.17
N VAL A 274 7.71 27.83 1.83
CA VAL A 274 7.93 26.50 2.41
C VAL A 274 8.12 26.60 3.91
N ASP A 275 9.02 27.48 4.39
CA ASP A 275 9.26 27.71 5.81
C ASP A 275 8.01 28.20 6.56
N TRP A 276 7.21 29.05 5.90
CA TRP A 276 5.94 29.49 6.47
C TRP A 276 4.98 28.33 6.70
N LEU A 277 4.79 27.45 5.70
CA LEU A 277 3.93 26.26 5.84
C LEU A 277 4.46 25.30 6.91
N GLU A 278 5.78 25.11 7.01
CA GLU A 278 6.40 24.31 8.05
C GLU A 278 6.10 24.85 9.45
N THR A 279 6.26 26.16 9.63
CA THR A 279 6.04 26.83 10.92
C THR A 279 4.56 26.81 11.34
N HIS A 280 3.64 26.98 10.39
CA HIS A 280 2.20 27.09 10.64
C HIS A 280 1.43 25.78 10.41
N ARG A 281 2.13 24.65 10.28
CA ARG A 281 1.47 23.35 9.98
C ARG A 281 0.40 22.94 10.99
N HIS A 282 0.55 23.40 12.24
CA HIS A 282 -0.40 23.08 13.32
C HIS A 282 -1.66 23.96 13.28
N ASP A 283 -1.59 25.11 12.63
CA ASP A 283 -2.71 26.06 12.49
C ASP A 283 -3.70 25.62 11.39
N LEU A 284 -3.30 24.71 10.52
CA LEU A 284 -4.15 24.19 9.45
C LEU A 284 -5.27 23.32 10.01
N ALA A 285 -6.43 23.33 9.34
CA ALA A 285 -7.58 22.52 9.71
C ALA A 285 -7.36 21.00 9.47
N TYR A 286 -6.35 20.63 8.71
CA TYR A 286 -5.97 19.26 8.34
C TYR A 286 -4.48 19.01 8.62
N GLU A 287 -4.08 17.74 8.67
CA GLU A 287 -2.68 17.38 8.82
C GLU A 287 -1.95 17.44 7.48
N ILE A 288 -0.66 17.84 7.54
CA ILE A 288 0.27 17.83 6.40
C ILE A 288 1.56 17.10 6.79
N ASP A 289 2.07 16.27 5.89
CA ASP A 289 3.34 15.54 6.05
C ASP A 289 4.49 16.20 5.26
N GLY A 290 4.21 17.29 4.57
CA GLY A 290 5.15 18.00 3.73
C GLY A 290 4.59 19.24 3.05
N VAL A 291 5.39 19.76 2.15
CA VAL A 291 5.02 20.84 1.22
C VAL A 291 5.31 20.37 -0.19
N VAL A 292 4.34 20.51 -1.09
CA VAL A 292 4.52 20.18 -2.52
C VAL A 292 4.88 21.44 -3.28
N ILE A 293 5.98 21.38 -4.01
CA ILE A 293 6.44 22.45 -4.90
C ILE A 293 6.27 21.98 -6.34
N LYS A 294 5.57 22.76 -7.14
CA LYS A 294 5.35 22.47 -8.56
C LYS A 294 5.76 23.66 -9.40
N LEU A 295 6.44 23.45 -10.52
CA LEU A 295 6.66 24.49 -11.51
C LEU A 295 5.29 24.94 -12.05
N ASP A 296 4.97 26.24 -12.04
CA ASP A 296 3.63 26.74 -12.38
C ASP A 296 3.30 26.64 -13.87
N ASP A 297 4.27 26.89 -14.75
CA ASP A 297 4.10 26.89 -16.21
C ASP A 297 3.90 25.46 -16.76
N LEU A 298 2.76 25.22 -17.42
CA LEU A 298 2.41 23.89 -17.94
C LEU A 298 3.23 23.53 -19.19
N GLY A 299 3.63 24.48 -20.02
CA GLY A 299 4.48 24.23 -21.19
C GLY A 299 5.88 23.78 -20.79
N LEU A 300 6.45 24.37 -19.72
CA LEU A 300 7.72 23.92 -19.17
C LEU A 300 7.62 22.55 -18.51
N ARG A 301 6.46 22.20 -17.92
CA ARG A 301 6.23 20.84 -17.38
C ARG A 301 6.27 19.77 -18.46
N GLU A 302 5.67 20.05 -19.63
CA GLU A 302 5.71 19.13 -20.78
C GLU A 302 7.15 18.90 -21.25
N GLN A 303 8.00 19.94 -21.28
CA GLN A 303 9.43 19.81 -21.64
C GLN A 303 10.23 18.97 -20.64
N LEU A 304 9.96 19.11 -19.35
CA LEU A 304 10.64 18.38 -18.28
C LEU A 304 10.20 16.90 -18.24
N GLY A 305 8.94 16.63 -18.55
CA GLY A 305 8.38 15.30 -18.56
C GLY A 305 8.36 14.64 -17.17
N THR A 306 8.29 13.32 -17.20
CA THR A 306 8.19 12.48 -16.00
C THR A 306 9.25 11.38 -16.01
N THR A 307 9.50 10.77 -14.88
CA THR A 307 10.16 9.46 -14.75
C THR A 307 9.08 8.38 -14.72
N SER A 308 9.45 7.12 -14.58
CA SER A 308 8.50 6.02 -14.38
C SER A 308 7.66 6.19 -13.10
N ARG A 309 8.14 6.95 -12.12
CA ARG A 309 7.53 7.09 -10.79
C ARG A 309 7.04 8.50 -10.46
N ALA A 310 7.75 9.54 -10.89
CA ALA A 310 7.52 10.91 -10.43
C ALA A 310 7.67 11.93 -11.55
N PRO A 311 6.94 13.06 -11.53
CA PRO A 311 7.16 14.19 -12.41
C PRO A 311 8.48 14.90 -12.06
N ARG A 312 9.23 15.35 -13.06
CA ARG A 312 10.46 16.10 -12.84
C ARG A 312 10.21 17.55 -12.44
N TRP A 313 9.01 18.06 -12.72
CA TRP A 313 8.56 19.42 -12.46
C TRP A 313 7.90 19.64 -11.11
N ALA A 314 7.78 18.59 -10.29
CA ALA A 314 7.23 18.64 -8.94
C ALA A 314 8.08 17.85 -7.95
N ILE A 315 8.09 18.30 -6.69
CA ILE A 315 8.82 17.66 -5.60
C ILE A 315 8.07 17.87 -4.28
N ALA A 316 8.24 16.93 -3.36
CA ALA A 316 7.71 17.04 -2.00
C ALA A 316 8.84 17.33 -1.01
N ARG A 317 8.77 18.46 -0.32
CA ARG A 317 9.61 18.76 0.85
C ARG A 317 8.95 18.13 2.07
N LYS A 318 9.55 17.06 2.59
CA LYS A 318 9.08 16.39 3.81
C LYS A 318 9.38 17.24 5.04
N LEU A 319 8.41 17.34 5.94
CA LEU A 319 8.61 18.02 7.21
C LEU A 319 9.28 17.11 8.23
N PRO A 320 10.11 17.67 9.14
CA PRO A 320 10.67 16.88 10.22
C PRO A 320 9.55 16.34 11.12
N PRO A 321 9.66 15.08 11.58
CA PRO A 321 8.70 14.50 12.51
C PRO A 321 8.64 15.31 13.81
N GLU A 322 7.44 15.44 14.37
CA GLU A 322 7.27 16.11 15.66
C GLU A 322 7.84 15.27 16.79
N GLU A 323 8.74 15.85 17.58
CA GLU A 323 9.35 15.23 18.76
C GLU A 323 8.79 15.86 20.05
N ARG A 324 8.49 15.03 21.05
CA ARG A 324 8.12 15.45 22.40
C ARG A 324 8.92 14.65 23.42
N THR A 325 9.07 15.22 24.59
CA THR A 325 9.69 14.51 25.71
C THR A 325 8.64 14.04 26.71
N THR A 326 8.80 12.82 27.19
CA THR A 326 7.94 12.25 28.21
C THR A 326 8.70 11.25 29.09
N ARG A 327 8.09 10.82 30.20
CA ARG A 327 8.70 9.87 31.14
C ARG A 327 8.46 8.43 30.67
N LEU A 328 9.52 7.64 30.56
CA LEU A 328 9.46 6.21 30.34
C LEU A 328 9.10 5.51 31.67
N LEU A 329 7.91 4.93 31.75
CA LEU A 329 7.41 4.28 32.96
C LEU A 329 7.90 2.83 33.05
N ALA A 330 7.79 2.07 31.96
CA ALA A 330 8.22 0.68 31.85
C ALA A 330 8.65 0.33 30.43
N ILE A 331 9.38 -0.77 30.28
CA ILE A 331 9.61 -1.44 28.99
C ILE A 331 9.02 -2.84 29.12
N GLU A 332 8.07 -3.14 28.27
CA GLU A 332 7.36 -4.41 28.22
C GLU A 332 7.58 -5.10 26.88
N VAL A 333 7.23 -6.38 26.75
CA VAL A 333 7.40 -7.16 25.53
C VAL A 333 6.06 -7.74 25.13
N SER A 334 5.67 -7.52 23.87
CA SER A 334 4.47 -8.12 23.24
C SER A 334 4.88 -9.27 22.31
N ILE A 335 4.02 -10.29 22.21
CA ILE A 335 4.22 -11.44 21.34
C ILE A 335 3.29 -11.32 20.13
N GLY A 336 3.87 -11.21 18.95
CA GLY A 336 3.11 -11.15 17.70
C GLY A 336 2.67 -12.54 17.18
N ARG A 337 1.89 -12.57 16.11
CA ARG A 337 1.33 -13.81 15.50
C ARG A 337 2.38 -14.85 15.09
N THR A 338 3.58 -14.42 14.74
CA THR A 338 4.70 -15.30 14.35
C THR A 338 5.60 -15.67 15.54
N GLY A 339 5.21 -15.31 16.74
CA GLY A 339 6.00 -15.47 17.95
C GLY A 339 7.02 -14.37 18.19
N ARG A 340 7.19 -13.38 17.29
CA ARG A 340 8.14 -12.27 17.45
C ARG A 340 7.87 -11.52 18.75
N ALA A 341 8.87 -11.44 19.60
CA ALA A 341 8.84 -10.75 20.87
C ALA A 341 9.35 -9.31 20.68
N THR A 342 8.44 -8.36 20.69
CA THR A 342 8.73 -6.95 20.37
C THR A 342 8.68 -6.10 21.65
N PRO A 343 9.79 -5.45 22.04
CA PRO A 343 9.80 -4.55 23.17
C PRO A 343 9.10 -3.23 22.83
N TYR A 344 8.34 -2.69 23.79
CA TYR A 344 7.72 -1.38 23.69
C TYR A 344 7.83 -0.61 24.99
N ALA A 345 7.86 0.71 24.85
CA ALA A 345 7.90 1.65 25.95
C ALA A 345 6.48 1.96 26.43
N VAL A 346 6.23 1.85 27.72
CA VAL A 346 5.05 2.42 28.40
C VAL A 346 5.43 3.81 28.90
N LEU A 347 4.67 4.82 28.48
CA LEU A 347 5.00 6.23 28.66
C LEU A 347 4.00 6.94 29.56
N GLU A 348 4.45 7.97 30.26
CA GLU A 348 3.53 8.99 30.72
C GLU A 348 2.85 9.63 29.49
N PRO A 349 1.50 9.66 29.42
CA PRO A 349 0.82 10.05 28.21
C PRO A 349 1.19 11.47 27.75
N VAL A 350 1.59 11.61 26.49
CA VAL A 350 1.98 12.87 25.87
C VAL A 350 1.26 13.05 24.53
N VAL A 351 1.02 14.29 24.12
CA VAL A 351 0.44 14.58 22.80
C VAL A 351 1.58 14.78 21.83
N VAL A 352 1.60 13.99 20.75
CA VAL A 352 2.56 14.08 19.63
C VAL A 352 1.77 14.10 18.33
N ALA A 353 1.99 15.10 17.48
CA ALA A 353 1.26 15.27 16.22
C ALA A 353 -0.25 15.02 16.39
N GLY A 354 -0.87 15.78 17.30
CA GLY A 354 -2.32 15.76 17.55
C GLY A 354 -2.89 14.50 18.23
N SER A 355 -2.10 13.46 18.48
CA SER A 355 -2.55 12.22 19.11
C SER A 355 -1.94 11.99 20.49
N ARG A 356 -2.72 11.42 21.40
CA ARG A 356 -2.25 11.02 22.73
C ARG A 356 -1.48 9.69 22.65
N VAL A 357 -0.19 9.75 22.94
CA VAL A 357 0.73 8.61 22.93
C VAL A 357 1.01 8.17 24.35
N ALA A 358 0.73 6.91 24.67
CA ALA A 358 1.02 6.27 25.94
C ALA A 358 1.93 5.05 25.81
N MET A 359 2.14 4.57 24.56
CA MET A 359 3.03 3.48 24.23
C MET A 359 3.81 3.81 22.95
N ALA A 360 5.06 3.36 22.85
CA ALA A 360 5.92 3.58 21.69
C ALA A 360 6.79 2.34 21.45
N THR A 361 7.04 2.01 20.18
CA THR A 361 7.90 0.87 19.85
C THR A 361 9.37 1.11 20.23
N LEU A 362 10.04 0.04 20.57
CA LEU A 362 11.49 -0.02 20.74
C LEU A 362 12.14 -0.98 19.74
N HIS A 363 11.32 -1.47 18.77
CA HIS A 363 11.67 -2.36 17.66
C HIS A 363 12.16 -3.74 18.10
N ASN A 364 13.36 -3.88 18.64
CA ASN A 364 13.92 -5.14 19.13
C ASN A 364 14.90 -4.92 20.28
N GLU A 365 15.40 -6.02 20.85
CA GLU A 365 16.36 -6.01 21.97
C GLU A 365 17.59 -5.17 21.66
N ASP A 366 18.17 -5.32 20.48
CA ASP A 366 19.40 -4.63 20.08
C ASP A 366 19.19 -3.11 20.02
N GLN A 367 18.02 -2.66 19.57
CA GLN A 367 17.66 -1.25 19.56
C GLN A 367 17.48 -0.68 20.98
N VAL A 368 16.91 -1.45 21.90
CA VAL A 368 16.83 -1.02 23.31
C VAL A 368 18.22 -0.85 23.89
N ALA A 369 19.11 -1.81 23.65
CA ALA A 369 20.50 -1.75 24.10
C ALA A 369 21.27 -0.57 23.46
N LYS A 370 21.13 -0.37 22.15
CA LYS A 370 21.75 0.73 21.42
C LYS A 370 21.29 2.10 21.87
N LYS A 371 19.97 2.27 22.12
CA LYS A 371 19.38 3.53 22.59
C LYS A 371 19.66 3.77 24.08
N ASP A 372 20.00 2.74 24.85
CA ASP A 372 20.24 2.76 26.33
C ASP A 372 19.14 3.50 27.10
N VAL A 373 17.87 3.27 26.73
CA VAL A 373 16.72 3.82 27.45
C VAL A 373 16.37 2.94 28.63
N ARG A 374 15.98 3.57 29.76
CA ARG A 374 15.72 2.87 31.02
C ARG A 374 14.46 3.36 31.67
N PRO A 375 13.66 2.50 32.32
CA PRO A 375 12.51 2.94 33.09
C PRO A 375 12.90 4.09 34.04
N GLY A 376 12.09 5.15 34.04
CA GLY A 376 12.34 6.38 34.79
C GLY A 376 13.09 7.47 34.01
N ASP A 377 13.64 7.21 32.84
CA ASP A 377 14.26 8.25 32.01
C ASP A 377 13.21 9.22 31.43
N LEU A 378 13.66 10.46 31.21
CA LEU A 378 12.99 11.33 30.27
C LEU A 378 13.43 10.88 28.87
N VAL A 379 12.49 10.58 27.98
CA VAL A 379 12.78 10.08 26.61
C VAL A 379 12.18 10.99 25.57
N ILE A 380 12.82 11.06 24.41
CA ILE A 380 12.26 11.70 23.22
C ILE A 380 11.39 10.66 22.51
N VAL A 381 10.13 10.98 22.33
CA VAL A 381 9.18 10.22 21.53
C VAL A 381 8.81 11.03 20.29
N ARG A 382 8.77 10.37 19.15
CA ARG A 382 8.23 10.94 17.90
C ARG A 382 7.25 9.96 17.29
N LYS A 383 6.43 10.47 16.40
CA LYS A 383 5.67 9.63 15.49
C LYS A 383 6.46 9.51 14.19
N ALA A 384 6.89 8.33 13.93
CA ALA A 384 7.53 8.01 12.70
C ALA A 384 6.47 7.94 11.58
N GLY A 385 6.62 8.80 10.56
CA GLY A 385 5.63 8.97 9.48
C GLY A 385 4.26 9.43 9.97
N ASP A 386 4.23 10.18 11.07
CA ASP A 386 3.01 10.62 11.77
C ASP A 386 2.05 9.47 12.19
N VAL A 387 2.51 8.22 12.15
CA VAL A 387 1.70 7.02 12.43
C VAL A 387 2.17 6.29 13.68
N ILE A 388 3.40 5.75 13.69
CA ILE A 388 3.87 4.84 14.74
C ILE A 388 4.72 5.61 15.77
N PRO A 389 4.29 5.67 17.06
CA PRO A 389 5.12 6.22 18.09
C PRO A 389 6.38 5.36 18.32
N GLU A 390 7.53 5.99 18.27
CA GLU A 390 8.83 5.36 18.58
C GLU A 390 9.64 6.19 19.57
N ILE A 391 10.53 5.52 20.27
CA ILE A 391 11.50 6.18 21.15
C ILE A 391 12.76 6.49 20.34
N VAL A 392 13.12 7.77 20.26
CA VAL A 392 14.38 8.23 19.65
C VAL A 392 15.57 7.91 20.58
N GLY A 393 15.47 8.28 21.84
CA GLY A 393 16.51 8.06 22.84
C GLY A 393 16.24 8.76 24.17
N PRO A 394 17.13 8.62 25.17
CA PRO A 394 16.98 9.27 26.46
C PRO A 394 17.46 10.73 26.42
N VAL A 395 16.79 11.60 27.18
CA VAL A 395 17.32 12.92 27.56
C VAL A 395 18.09 12.76 28.87
N LEU A 396 19.42 12.91 28.79
CA LEU A 396 20.27 12.77 29.96
C LEU A 396 20.16 13.99 30.88
N GLU A 397 19.53 13.81 32.03
CA GLU A 397 19.38 14.85 33.05
C GLU A 397 20.63 14.91 33.94
N LYS A 398 21.32 16.07 33.98
CA LYS A 398 22.50 16.25 34.83
C LYS A 398 22.15 16.04 36.31
N GLY A 399 22.95 15.19 37.01
CA GLY A 399 22.80 14.93 38.43
C GLY A 399 21.72 13.89 38.80
N ARG A 400 20.96 13.38 37.85
CA ARG A 400 19.99 12.31 38.10
C ARG A 400 20.64 10.94 37.97
N ARG A 401 20.46 10.10 38.98
CA ARG A 401 20.92 8.69 38.95
C ARG A 401 19.87 7.90 38.13
N ARG A 402 20.31 7.31 37.03
CA ARG A 402 19.47 6.43 36.21
C ARG A 402 19.26 5.06 36.87
N THR A 403 18.16 4.41 36.56
CA THR A 403 17.89 3.03 36.96
C THR A 403 18.88 2.05 36.31
N ARG A 404 18.86 0.78 36.72
CA ARG A 404 19.63 -0.28 36.08
C ARG A 404 19.21 -0.40 34.60
N ALA A 405 20.15 -0.75 33.71
CA ALA A 405 19.83 -1.08 32.32
C ALA A 405 18.76 -2.17 32.28
N TRP A 406 17.81 -1.99 31.39
CA TRP A 406 16.77 -3.00 31.14
C TRP A 406 17.38 -4.20 30.46
N SER A 407 16.92 -5.39 30.78
CA SER A 407 17.32 -6.64 30.13
C SER A 407 16.10 -7.29 29.49
N PHE A 408 16.28 -7.81 28.31
CA PHE A 408 15.22 -8.56 27.62
C PHE A 408 14.84 -9.80 28.45
N PRO A 409 13.53 -10.16 28.53
CA PRO A 409 13.11 -11.35 29.27
C PRO A 409 13.68 -12.61 28.60
N VAL A 410 14.07 -13.58 29.44
CA VAL A 410 14.54 -14.89 28.98
C VAL A 410 13.35 -15.76 28.58
N ASP A 411 12.23 -15.59 29.28
CA ASP A 411 11.02 -16.37 29.08
C ASP A 411 9.90 -15.48 28.48
N CYS A 412 9.03 -16.09 27.70
CA CYS A 412 7.87 -15.44 27.11
C CYS A 412 6.94 -14.90 28.19
N PRO A 413 6.55 -13.63 28.18
CA PRO A 413 5.70 -13.05 29.20
C PRO A 413 4.30 -13.68 29.25
N ASP A 414 3.83 -14.28 28.15
CA ASP A 414 2.48 -14.83 28.03
C ASP A 414 2.40 -16.32 28.38
N CYS A 415 3.37 -17.13 27.91
CA CYS A 415 3.32 -18.58 28.12
C CYS A 415 4.44 -19.16 29.01
N GLY A 416 5.39 -18.34 29.44
CA GLY A 416 6.49 -18.74 30.32
C GLY A 416 7.53 -19.67 29.68
N GLN A 417 7.44 -19.97 28.38
CA GLN A 417 8.45 -20.78 27.71
C GLN A 417 9.64 -19.91 27.28
N PRO A 418 10.85 -20.49 27.19
CA PRO A 418 12.04 -19.74 26.78
C PRO A 418 11.87 -19.06 25.43
N LEU A 419 12.33 -17.81 25.35
CA LEU A 419 12.46 -17.08 24.10
C LEU A 419 13.76 -17.47 23.40
N ALA A 420 13.77 -17.48 22.06
CA ALA A 420 14.93 -17.87 21.27
C ALA A 420 15.15 -16.92 20.09
N ARG A 421 16.42 -16.66 19.74
CA ARG A 421 16.79 -16.06 18.44
C ARG A 421 16.89 -17.16 17.40
N ILE A 422 16.37 -16.92 16.19
CA ILE A 422 16.37 -17.88 15.10
C ILE A 422 17.45 -17.48 14.09
N GLY A 423 18.50 -18.28 13.97
CA GLY A 423 19.62 -18.00 13.08
C GLY A 423 20.39 -16.74 13.47
N GLU A 424 20.71 -15.90 12.50
CA GLU A 424 21.42 -14.62 12.67
C GLU A 424 20.46 -13.41 12.77
N GLU A 425 19.16 -13.65 12.93
CA GLU A 425 18.16 -12.58 13.00
C GLU A 425 18.35 -11.74 14.28
N SER A 426 18.08 -10.43 14.15
CA SER A 426 18.11 -9.49 15.29
C SER A 426 16.91 -9.63 16.22
N ASP A 427 15.89 -10.39 15.79
CA ASP A 427 14.65 -10.57 16.53
C ASP A 427 14.66 -11.83 17.40
N THR A 428 13.94 -11.74 18.50
CA THR A 428 13.75 -12.84 19.47
C THR A 428 12.31 -13.35 19.37
N TYR A 429 12.12 -14.66 19.49
CA TYR A 429 10.83 -15.30 19.24
C TYR A 429 10.41 -16.20 20.40
N CYS A 430 9.11 -16.23 20.68
CA CYS A 430 8.45 -17.32 21.40
C CYS A 430 8.20 -18.45 20.39
N VAL A 431 8.89 -19.57 20.59
CA VAL A 431 8.78 -20.74 19.67
C VAL A 431 7.67 -21.70 20.03
N ASN A 432 6.88 -21.41 21.06
CA ASN A 432 5.75 -22.24 21.47
C ASN A 432 4.51 -21.95 20.61
N PRO A 433 4.08 -22.87 19.72
CA PRO A 433 2.89 -22.67 18.88
C PRO A 433 1.59 -22.57 19.70
N ALA A 434 1.55 -23.16 20.91
CA ALA A 434 0.44 -23.07 21.83
C ALA A 434 0.49 -21.83 22.74
N CYS A 435 1.31 -20.81 22.40
CA CYS A 435 1.33 -19.57 23.16
C CYS A 435 0.00 -18.81 23.01
N PRO A 436 -0.68 -18.46 24.12
CA PRO A 436 -1.99 -17.79 24.06
C PRO A 436 -1.97 -16.48 23.26
N ALA A 437 -0.88 -15.70 23.36
CA ALA A 437 -0.73 -14.46 22.61
C ALA A 437 -0.58 -14.75 21.11
N GLN A 438 0.15 -15.77 20.69
CA GLN A 438 0.26 -16.17 19.29
C GLN A 438 -1.09 -16.64 18.75
N GLN A 439 -1.80 -17.49 19.48
CA GLN A 439 -3.12 -17.98 19.09
C GLN A 439 -4.11 -16.84 18.89
N LEU A 440 -4.15 -15.90 19.83
CA LEU A 440 -4.98 -14.70 19.72
C LEU A 440 -4.68 -13.94 18.42
N GLN A 441 -3.41 -13.62 18.18
CA GLN A 441 -3.01 -12.85 17.02
C GLN A 441 -3.17 -13.61 15.68
N GLN A 442 -2.98 -14.93 15.68
CA GLN A 442 -3.21 -15.77 14.50
C GLN A 442 -4.70 -15.78 14.12
N ILE A 443 -5.61 -15.95 15.08
CA ILE A 443 -7.05 -15.97 14.81
C ILE A 443 -7.55 -14.58 14.37
N ILE A 444 -7.07 -13.49 14.98
CA ILE A 444 -7.37 -12.13 14.54
C ILE A 444 -6.92 -11.92 13.09
N HIS A 445 -5.70 -12.35 12.76
CA HIS A 445 -5.17 -12.24 11.41
C HIS A 445 -5.97 -13.08 10.40
N PHE A 446 -6.32 -14.32 10.77
CA PHE A 446 -7.13 -15.20 9.93
C PHE A 446 -8.49 -14.58 9.60
N GLY A 447 -9.18 -14.00 10.58
CA GLY A 447 -10.46 -13.30 10.37
C GLY A 447 -10.37 -11.94 9.70
N SER A 448 -9.15 -11.40 9.51
CA SER A 448 -8.96 -10.05 8.98
C SER A 448 -9.43 -9.89 7.54
N ARG A 449 -9.68 -8.63 7.13
CA ARG A 449 -10.11 -8.26 5.78
C ARG A 449 -9.15 -8.74 4.67
N GLY A 450 -7.85 -8.78 4.96
CA GLY A 450 -6.81 -9.26 4.03
C GLY A 450 -6.77 -10.79 3.89
N ALA A 451 -7.41 -11.53 4.79
CA ALA A 451 -7.47 -12.99 4.81
C ALA A 451 -8.91 -13.49 4.61
N MET A 452 -9.56 -14.08 5.58
CA MET A 452 -10.89 -14.70 5.44
C MET A 452 -12.06 -13.70 5.56
N ASP A 453 -11.79 -12.43 5.92
CA ASP A 453 -12.77 -11.33 5.98
C ASP A 453 -14.04 -11.64 6.81
N ILE A 454 -13.84 -12.20 7.99
CA ILE A 454 -14.93 -12.59 8.89
C ILE A 454 -15.40 -11.36 9.69
N GLU A 455 -16.51 -10.77 9.28
CA GLU A 455 -17.08 -9.61 9.95
C GLU A 455 -17.56 -9.96 11.37
N GLY A 456 -17.25 -9.09 12.34
CA GLY A 456 -17.60 -9.32 13.76
C GLY A 456 -16.57 -10.12 14.55
N LEU A 457 -15.53 -10.70 13.91
CA LEU A 457 -14.45 -11.43 14.57
C LEU A 457 -13.26 -10.49 14.91
N GLY A 458 -13.52 -9.46 15.70
CA GLY A 458 -12.48 -8.53 16.20
C GLY A 458 -11.74 -9.07 17.43
N GLU A 459 -10.66 -8.33 17.83
CA GLU A 459 -9.77 -8.73 18.94
C GLU A 459 -10.50 -9.09 20.22
N GLN A 460 -11.47 -8.26 20.68
CA GLN A 460 -12.25 -8.53 21.87
C GLN A 460 -13.07 -9.82 21.74
N ARG A 461 -13.62 -10.09 20.56
CA ARG A 461 -14.41 -11.29 20.32
C ARG A 461 -13.53 -12.54 20.30
N VAL A 462 -12.38 -12.48 19.62
CA VAL A 462 -11.42 -13.60 19.63
C VAL A 462 -10.92 -13.89 21.04
N ALA A 463 -10.56 -12.84 21.80
CA ALA A 463 -10.14 -13.00 23.20
C ALA A 463 -11.23 -13.64 24.07
N GLN A 464 -12.51 -13.26 23.88
CA GLN A 464 -13.63 -13.85 24.57
C GLN A 464 -13.81 -15.32 24.23
N LEU A 465 -13.78 -15.68 22.93
CA LEU A 465 -13.96 -17.06 22.47
C LEU A 465 -12.82 -17.97 22.98
N LEU A 466 -11.57 -17.49 22.98
CA LEU A 466 -10.43 -18.19 23.58
C LEU A 466 -10.59 -18.34 25.10
N GLY A 467 -11.00 -17.28 25.80
CA GLY A 467 -11.20 -17.28 27.26
C GLY A 467 -12.28 -18.24 27.71
N GLU A 468 -13.35 -18.41 26.93
CA GLU A 468 -14.43 -19.38 27.18
C GLU A 468 -14.11 -20.79 26.69
N GLY A 469 -12.93 -21.00 26.07
CA GLY A 469 -12.51 -22.28 25.55
C GLY A 469 -13.35 -22.80 24.38
N LEU A 470 -14.04 -21.90 23.66
CA LEU A 470 -14.86 -22.26 22.49
C LEU A 470 -14.01 -22.45 21.23
N ILE A 471 -12.84 -21.84 21.17
CA ILE A 471 -11.85 -22.01 20.12
C ILE A 471 -10.45 -22.11 20.74
N VAL A 472 -9.56 -22.82 20.09
CA VAL A 472 -8.11 -22.84 20.37
C VAL A 472 -7.29 -22.60 19.12
N ASP A 473 -7.89 -22.82 17.94
CA ASP A 473 -7.24 -22.64 16.65
C ASP A 473 -8.25 -22.07 15.62
N VAL A 474 -7.75 -21.68 14.45
CA VAL A 474 -8.57 -21.08 13.38
C VAL A 474 -9.61 -22.04 12.80
N ALA A 475 -9.39 -23.35 12.88
CA ALA A 475 -10.34 -24.34 12.35
C ALA A 475 -11.58 -24.48 13.26
N ASP A 476 -11.45 -24.21 14.56
CA ASP A 476 -12.57 -24.25 15.50
C ASP A 476 -13.64 -23.21 15.17
N LEU A 477 -13.28 -22.11 14.48
CA LEU A 477 -14.22 -21.10 14.04
C LEU A 477 -15.38 -21.68 13.25
N TYR A 478 -15.11 -22.68 12.42
CA TYR A 478 -16.09 -23.33 11.55
C TYR A 478 -16.98 -24.37 12.26
N GLU A 479 -16.71 -24.64 13.54
CA GLU A 479 -17.50 -25.51 14.41
C GLU A 479 -18.43 -24.73 15.35
N LEU A 480 -18.30 -23.40 15.40
CA LEU A 480 -19.09 -22.51 16.24
C LEU A 480 -20.57 -22.51 15.84
N ARG A 481 -21.45 -22.54 16.85
CA ARG A 481 -22.91 -22.53 16.68
C ARG A 481 -23.52 -21.31 17.39
N VAL A 482 -24.66 -20.87 16.87
CA VAL A 482 -25.39 -19.69 17.40
C VAL A 482 -25.71 -19.88 18.89
N GLU A 483 -26.09 -21.09 19.31
CA GLU A 483 -26.47 -21.40 20.70
C GLU A 483 -25.30 -21.20 21.66
N GLN A 484 -24.07 -21.48 21.25
CA GLN A 484 -22.85 -21.28 22.05
C GLN A 484 -22.52 -19.79 22.18
N LEU A 485 -22.75 -19.03 21.11
CA LEU A 485 -22.40 -17.61 21.02
C LEU A 485 -23.44 -16.71 21.70
N SER A 486 -24.73 -17.02 21.60
CA SER A 486 -25.81 -16.19 22.13
C SER A 486 -25.84 -16.10 23.66
N GLY A 487 -25.11 -16.98 24.35
CA GLY A 487 -24.93 -16.95 25.81
C GLY A 487 -23.79 -16.07 26.29
N LEU A 488 -22.95 -15.54 25.36
CA LEU A 488 -21.78 -14.75 25.71
C LEU A 488 -22.14 -13.27 25.97
N GLU A 489 -21.42 -12.63 26.87
CA GLU A 489 -21.60 -11.23 27.17
C GLU A 489 -21.42 -10.36 25.91
N GLY A 490 -22.36 -9.46 25.65
CA GLY A 490 -22.35 -8.58 24.47
C GLY A 490 -22.64 -9.28 23.14
N LEU A 491 -23.13 -10.54 23.13
CA LEU A 491 -23.61 -11.26 21.96
C LEU A 491 -25.09 -11.66 22.16
N GLY A 492 -25.99 -10.87 21.61
CA GLY A 492 -27.37 -11.29 21.44
C GLY A 492 -27.55 -12.22 20.23
N GLU A 493 -28.71 -12.85 20.12
CA GLU A 493 -29.04 -13.81 19.05
C GLU A 493 -28.79 -13.25 17.65
N LEU A 494 -29.11 -11.97 17.38
CA LEU A 494 -28.86 -11.33 16.09
C LEU A 494 -27.37 -11.24 15.76
N SER A 495 -26.55 -10.81 16.72
CA SER A 495 -25.11 -10.69 16.54
C SER A 495 -24.42 -12.06 16.41
N ALA A 496 -24.91 -13.06 17.16
CA ALA A 496 -24.42 -14.44 17.04
C ALA A 496 -24.73 -15.02 15.64
N ASN A 497 -25.96 -14.84 15.15
CA ASN A 497 -26.33 -15.25 13.81
C ASN A 497 -25.50 -14.53 12.72
N SER A 498 -25.23 -13.24 12.88
CA SER A 498 -24.41 -12.48 11.93
C SER A 498 -22.98 -12.99 11.89
N LEU A 499 -22.37 -13.30 13.04
CA LEU A 499 -21.03 -13.86 13.13
C LEU A 499 -20.93 -15.25 12.50
N VAL A 500 -21.86 -16.15 12.82
CA VAL A 500 -21.89 -17.50 12.21
C VAL A 500 -22.06 -17.41 10.70
N ARG A 501 -22.94 -16.53 10.22
CA ARG A 501 -23.08 -16.28 8.77
C ARG A 501 -21.79 -15.78 8.13
N ALA A 502 -21.08 -14.83 8.77
CA ALA A 502 -19.82 -14.32 8.25
C ALA A 502 -18.73 -15.41 8.19
N ILE A 503 -18.72 -16.31 9.19
CA ILE A 503 -17.86 -17.50 9.18
C ILE A 503 -18.24 -18.44 8.03
N ASP A 504 -19.52 -18.70 7.82
CA ASP A 504 -19.98 -19.57 6.71
C ASP A 504 -19.67 -18.96 5.34
N ASP A 505 -19.89 -17.65 5.17
CA ASP A 505 -19.57 -16.93 3.93
C ASP A 505 -18.06 -17.00 3.61
N SER A 506 -17.20 -16.99 4.64
CA SER A 506 -15.75 -17.09 4.48
C SER A 506 -15.29 -18.44 3.90
N LYS A 507 -16.10 -19.51 3.99
CA LYS A 507 -15.78 -20.81 3.38
C LYS A 507 -15.60 -20.77 1.87
N LEU A 508 -16.18 -19.75 1.22
CA LEU A 508 -16.07 -19.53 -0.23
C LEU A 508 -14.81 -18.76 -0.64
N MET A 509 -14.00 -18.31 0.32
CA MET A 509 -12.78 -17.58 0.02
C MET A 509 -11.77 -18.47 -0.72
N PRO A 510 -11.04 -17.92 -1.72
CA PRO A 510 -10.08 -18.67 -2.52
C PRO A 510 -8.87 -19.13 -1.70
N LEU A 511 -8.17 -20.14 -2.19
CA LEU A 511 -6.99 -20.74 -1.53
C LEU A 511 -5.92 -19.69 -1.18
N SER A 512 -5.68 -18.73 -2.06
CA SER A 512 -4.73 -17.65 -1.81
C SER A 512 -5.05 -16.86 -0.52
N ARG A 513 -6.34 -16.66 -0.21
CA ARG A 513 -6.80 -15.99 1.01
C ARG A 513 -6.61 -16.85 2.26
N VAL A 514 -6.84 -18.15 2.13
CA VAL A 514 -6.58 -19.13 3.20
C VAL A 514 -5.09 -19.14 3.54
N LEU A 515 -4.21 -19.20 2.54
CA LEU A 515 -2.75 -19.17 2.74
C LEU A 515 -2.27 -17.89 3.43
N VAL A 516 -2.84 -16.73 3.07
CA VAL A 516 -2.58 -15.47 3.79
C VAL A 516 -3.04 -15.57 5.24
N GLY A 517 -4.26 -16.07 5.47
CA GLY A 517 -4.86 -16.18 6.80
C GLY A 517 -4.09 -17.08 7.75
N LEU A 518 -3.50 -18.13 7.23
CA LEU A 518 -2.67 -19.05 8.01
C LEU A 518 -1.34 -18.42 8.48
N GLY A 519 -0.95 -17.27 7.90
CA GLY A 519 0.21 -16.53 8.35
C GLY A 519 1.52 -17.29 8.18
N ILE A 520 1.65 -18.10 7.13
CA ILE A 520 2.87 -18.84 6.80
C ILE A 520 4.03 -17.82 6.70
N ARG A 521 5.12 -18.10 7.40
CA ARG A 521 6.27 -17.18 7.47
C ARG A 521 6.79 -16.87 6.06
N HIS A 522 7.06 -15.61 5.77
CA HIS A 522 7.47 -15.07 4.47
C HIS A 522 6.43 -15.16 3.34
N VAL A 523 5.24 -15.74 3.58
CA VAL A 523 4.16 -15.80 2.59
C VAL A 523 3.20 -14.64 2.81
N GLY A 524 3.39 -13.57 2.04
CA GLY A 524 2.46 -12.46 1.95
C GLY A 524 1.40 -12.66 0.85
N PRO A 525 0.47 -11.70 0.64
CA PRO A 525 -0.61 -11.82 -0.35
C PRO A 525 -0.12 -12.09 -1.78
N VAL A 526 1.02 -11.54 -2.17
CA VAL A 526 1.61 -11.74 -3.52
C VAL A 526 2.09 -13.18 -3.68
N ALA A 527 2.88 -13.67 -2.72
CA ALA A 527 3.38 -15.05 -2.76
C ALA A 527 2.24 -16.07 -2.63
N ALA A 528 1.25 -15.82 -1.76
CA ALA A 528 0.08 -16.69 -1.62
C ALA A 528 -0.72 -16.79 -2.93
N ARG A 529 -0.88 -15.68 -3.64
CA ARG A 529 -1.54 -15.67 -4.96
C ARG A 529 -0.72 -16.43 -6.01
N ALA A 530 0.60 -16.21 -6.07
CA ALA A 530 1.48 -16.92 -7.00
C ALA A 530 1.47 -18.44 -6.75
N LEU A 531 1.48 -18.86 -5.47
CA LEU A 531 1.35 -20.25 -5.06
C LEU A 531 0.00 -20.85 -5.52
N ALA A 532 -1.11 -20.16 -5.23
CA ALA A 532 -2.44 -20.65 -5.55
C ALA A 532 -2.73 -20.62 -7.07
N GLN A 533 -2.10 -19.74 -7.84
CA GLN A 533 -2.18 -19.77 -9.30
C GLN A 533 -1.39 -20.92 -9.91
N SER A 534 -0.24 -21.27 -9.33
CA SER A 534 0.59 -22.39 -9.81
C SER A 534 0.06 -23.73 -9.34
N PHE A 535 -0.54 -23.78 -8.14
CA PHE A 535 -1.18 -24.96 -7.54
C PHE A 535 -2.61 -24.58 -7.14
N PRO A 536 -3.58 -24.69 -8.09
CA PRO A 536 -4.94 -24.20 -7.87
C PRO A 536 -5.72 -24.87 -6.75
N THR A 537 -5.25 -26.00 -6.23
CA THR A 537 -5.88 -26.69 -5.10
C THR A 537 -4.87 -26.94 -3.99
N TYR A 538 -5.35 -27.05 -2.74
CA TYR A 538 -4.51 -27.46 -1.63
C TYR A 538 -3.88 -28.85 -1.88
N ASP A 539 -4.61 -29.78 -2.49
CA ASP A 539 -4.11 -31.12 -2.77
C ASP A 539 -2.89 -31.06 -3.71
N GLU A 540 -2.92 -30.22 -4.76
CA GLU A 540 -1.76 -29.99 -5.64
C GLU A 540 -0.59 -29.33 -4.90
N LEU A 541 -0.86 -28.27 -4.12
CA LEU A 541 0.17 -27.58 -3.33
C LEU A 541 0.81 -28.52 -2.30
N SER A 542 0.02 -29.37 -1.63
CA SER A 542 0.52 -30.29 -0.58
C SER A 542 1.42 -31.40 -1.11
N HIS A 543 1.37 -31.71 -2.40
CA HIS A 543 2.20 -32.70 -3.08
C HIS A 543 3.36 -32.09 -3.87
N SER A 544 3.49 -30.75 -3.91
CA SER A 544 4.57 -30.07 -4.63
C SER A 544 5.90 -30.22 -3.89
N SER A 545 6.98 -30.29 -4.66
CA SER A 545 8.34 -30.33 -4.13
C SER A 545 8.87 -28.91 -3.85
N PHE A 546 10.00 -28.82 -3.12
CA PHE A 546 10.72 -27.57 -2.91
C PHE A 546 11.05 -26.90 -4.26
N ASP A 547 11.57 -27.66 -5.23
CA ASP A 547 11.99 -27.16 -6.54
C ASP A 547 10.80 -26.63 -7.36
N ASP A 548 9.62 -27.28 -7.25
CA ASP A 548 8.39 -26.83 -7.91
C ASP A 548 7.94 -25.47 -7.35
N ILE A 549 8.02 -25.29 -6.03
CA ILE A 549 7.63 -24.05 -5.35
C ILE A 549 8.65 -22.94 -5.63
N GLU A 550 9.96 -23.22 -5.56
CA GLU A 550 11.02 -22.25 -5.84
C GLU A 550 10.98 -21.77 -7.30
N GLY A 551 10.55 -22.64 -8.23
CA GLY A 551 10.40 -22.31 -9.65
C GLY A 551 9.31 -21.28 -9.97
N ILE A 552 8.45 -20.92 -9.01
CA ILE A 552 7.36 -19.95 -9.19
C ILE A 552 7.93 -18.55 -9.24
N VAL A 553 7.54 -17.76 -10.24
CA VAL A 553 7.95 -16.35 -10.36
C VAL A 553 7.46 -15.57 -9.13
N GLY A 554 8.39 -14.94 -8.43
CA GLY A 554 8.12 -14.18 -7.20
C GLY A 554 8.17 -15.01 -5.91
N VAL A 555 8.52 -16.30 -5.99
CA VAL A 555 8.75 -17.17 -4.84
C VAL A 555 10.23 -17.58 -4.81
N GLY A 556 10.98 -17.06 -3.85
CA GLY A 556 12.40 -17.41 -3.67
C GLY A 556 12.58 -18.60 -2.71
N PRO A 557 13.85 -19.07 -2.54
CA PRO A 557 14.17 -20.25 -1.72
C PRO A 557 13.72 -20.14 -0.27
N VAL A 558 13.73 -18.93 0.31
CA VAL A 558 13.28 -18.67 1.69
C VAL A 558 11.78 -18.91 1.83
N ILE A 559 11.00 -18.44 0.87
CA ILE A 559 9.55 -18.65 0.84
C ILE A 559 9.25 -20.13 0.61
N ALA A 560 9.91 -20.76 -0.38
CA ALA A 560 9.73 -22.18 -0.70
C ALA A 560 10.01 -23.07 0.53
N ALA A 561 11.13 -22.83 1.24
CA ALA A 561 11.46 -23.55 2.46
C ALA A 561 10.42 -23.35 3.58
N SER A 562 9.84 -22.15 3.68
CA SER A 562 8.80 -21.88 4.69
C SER A 562 7.49 -22.61 4.37
N VAL A 563 7.10 -22.64 3.09
CA VAL A 563 5.89 -23.35 2.62
C VAL A 563 6.04 -24.85 2.81
N VAL A 564 7.15 -25.45 2.35
CA VAL A 564 7.40 -26.89 2.51
C VAL A 564 7.36 -27.31 3.98
N ARG A 565 8.09 -26.58 4.85
CA ARG A 565 8.08 -26.85 6.29
C ARG A 565 6.68 -26.77 6.89
N TYR A 566 5.88 -25.80 6.47
CA TYR A 566 4.50 -25.64 6.93
C TYR A 566 3.61 -26.81 6.50
N LEU A 567 3.76 -27.28 5.26
CA LEU A 567 2.99 -28.39 4.70
C LEU A 567 3.44 -29.77 5.25
N GLU A 568 4.69 -29.92 5.66
CA GLU A 568 5.22 -31.15 6.28
C GLU A 568 4.80 -31.31 7.74
N ASP A 569 4.43 -30.22 8.41
CA ASP A 569 4.00 -30.23 9.80
C ASP A 569 2.67 -30.97 9.97
N HIS A 570 2.61 -31.87 10.95
CA HIS A 570 1.44 -32.73 11.17
C HIS A 570 0.20 -31.93 11.59
N GLU A 571 0.37 -30.96 12.50
CA GLU A 571 -0.75 -30.16 13.03
C GLU A 571 -1.36 -29.28 11.93
N ASN A 572 -0.50 -28.75 11.04
CA ASN A 572 -0.96 -27.96 9.90
C ASN A 572 -1.73 -28.82 8.88
N ARG A 573 -1.28 -30.06 8.61
CA ARG A 573 -2.02 -30.98 7.74
C ARG A 573 -3.36 -31.35 8.33
N GLU A 574 -3.42 -31.66 9.62
CA GLU A 574 -4.67 -31.94 10.32
C GLU A 574 -5.64 -30.73 10.26
N ARG A 575 -5.12 -29.52 10.38
CA ARG A 575 -5.90 -28.27 10.22
C ARG A 575 -6.53 -28.16 8.83
N PHE A 576 -5.80 -28.49 7.77
CA PHE A 576 -6.37 -28.51 6.42
C PHE A 576 -7.44 -29.60 6.24
N GLU A 577 -7.28 -30.76 6.83
CA GLU A 577 -8.33 -31.80 6.82
C GLU A 577 -9.59 -31.33 7.55
N ARG A 578 -9.44 -30.58 8.65
CA ARG A 578 -10.57 -29.95 9.34
C ARG A 578 -11.24 -28.89 8.47
N PHE A 579 -10.48 -28.03 7.78
CA PHE A 579 -11.02 -27.07 6.81
C PHE A 579 -11.80 -27.77 5.69
N LYS A 580 -11.27 -28.84 5.14
CA LYS A 580 -11.93 -29.64 4.11
C LYS A 580 -13.25 -30.23 4.62
N SER A 581 -13.23 -30.78 5.83
CA SER A 581 -14.41 -31.32 6.49
C SER A 581 -15.47 -30.25 6.81
N ALA A 582 -15.04 -29.03 7.11
CA ALA A 582 -15.92 -27.88 7.34
C ALA A 582 -16.48 -27.28 6.05
N GLY A 583 -15.97 -27.68 4.87
CA GLY A 583 -16.46 -27.27 3.56
C GLY A 583 -15.81 -26.00 3.01
N LEU A 584 -14.59 -25.67 3.43
CA LEU A 584 -13.82 -24.56 2.82
C LEU A 584 -13.46 -24.90 1.37
N ALA A 585 -13.48 -23.91 0.50
CA ALA A 585 -13.25 -24.08 -0.94
C ALA A 585 -11.85 -24.59 -1.28
N LEU A 586 -10.82 -24.35 -0.47
CA LEU A 586 -9.42 -24.79 -0.60
C LEU A 586 -8.90 -24.89 -2.06
N SER A 587 -9.47 -24.04 -2.92
CA SER A 587 -9.15 -23.94 -4.33
C SER A 587 -9.12 -22.47 -4.77
N GLU A 588 -8.26 -22.17 -5.74
CA GLU A 588 -8.25 -20.88 -6.41
C GLU A 588 -9.23 -20.94 -7.60
N PRO A 589 -10.11 -19.97 -7.77
CA PRO A 589 -10.93 -19.93 -8.97
C PRO A 589 -10.02 -19.90 -10.20
N SER A 590 -10.16 -20.87 -11.09
CA SER A 590 -9.46 -20.80 -12.37
C SER A 590 -9.92 -19.54 -13.08
N LEU A 591 -8.99 -18.68 -13.43
CA LEU A 591 -9.24 -17.58 -14.34
C LEU A 591 -9.84 -18.17 -15.63
N GLY A 592 -11.18 -18.20 -15.70
CA GLY A 592 -11.97 -18.51 -16.87
C GLY A 592 -11.75 -19.88 -17.53
N THR A 593 -12.37 -20.95 -17.03
CA THR A 593 -12.53 -22.23 -17.76
C THR A 593 -13.50 -22.09 -18.94
N GLY A 594 -13.19 -21.22 -19.88
CA GLY A 594 -13.90 -21.01 -21.14
C GLY A 594 -12.96 -20.61 -22.24
N VAL A 595 -11.70 -20.33 -21.91
CA VAL A 595 -10.69 -19.89 -22.91
C VAL A 595 -9.81 -21.08 -23.27
N THR A 596 -9.86 -21.48 -24.54
CA THR A 596 -8.98 -22.52 -25.06
C THR A 596 -7.52 -22.05 -24.98
N PRO A 597 -6.57 -22.86 -24.45
CA PRO A 597 -5.18 -22.48 -24.30
C PRO A 597 -4.42 -22.48 -25.65
N THR A 598 -4.82 -21.60 -26.55
CA THR A 598 -4.33 -21.51 -27.93
C THR A 598 -2.87 -21.11 -28.06
N LEU A 599 -2.31 -20.46 -27.00
CA LEU A 599 -0.97 -19.89 -26.99
C LEU A 599 0.00 -20.62 -26.04
N SER A 600 -0.32 -21.86 -25.64
CA SER A 600 0.51 -22.63 -24.70
C SER A 600 1.99 -22.66 -25.12
N GLY A 601 2.87 -22.21 -24.20
CA GLY A 601 4.33 -22.16 -24.39
C GLY A 601 4.82 -21.14 -25.40
N ARG A 602 3.98 -20.23 -25.91
CA ARG A 602 4.35 -19.19 -26.89
C ARG A 602 4.56 -17.85 -26.20
N ALA A 603 5.64 -17.17 -26.56
CA ALA A 603 5.93 -15.83 -26.08
C ALA A 603 5.46 -14.79 -27.11
N VAL A 604 4.47 -13.97 -26.75
CA VAL A 604 3.89 -12.93 -27.59
C VAL A 604 4.25 -11.56 -27.03
N VAL A 605 4.96 -10.74 -27.78
CA VAL A 605 5.32 -9.37 -27.37
C VAL A 605 4.32 -8.38 -27.95
N ILE A 606 3.81 -7.47 -27.13
CA ILE A 606 2.87 -6.44 -27.55
C ILE A 606 3.55 -5.08 -27.54
N THR A 607 3.31 -4.27 -28.59
CA THR A 607 3.84 -2.91 -28.71
C THR A 607 2.85 -2.00 -29.46
N GLY A 608 2.64 -0.80 -28.92
CA GLY A 608 1.59 0.11 -29.40
C GLY A 608 0.24 -0.13 -28.70
N ALA A 609 -0.74 0.71 -28.99
CA ALA A 609 -2.11 0.58 -28.48
C ALA A 609 -2.92 -0.37 -29.38
N LEU A 610 -3.71 -1.25 -28.78
CA LEU A 610 -4.61 -2.17 -29.46
C LEU A 610 -6.06 -1.73 -29.20
N ASP A 611 -6.86 -1.63 -30.26
CA ASP A 611 -8.28 -1.31 -30.13
C ASP A 611 -9.00 -2.34 -29.25
N GLY A 612 -9.73 -1.84 -28.24
CA GLY A 612 -10.46 -2.70 -27.29
C GLY A 612 -9.62 -3.33 -26.19
N TYR A 613 -8.29 -3.11 -26.18
CA TYR A 613 -7.40 -3.63 -25.16
C TYR A 613 -6.50 -2.54 -24.58
N SER A 614 -6.39 -2.51 -23.25
CA SER A 614 -5.20 -1.92 -22.64
C SER A 614 -3.99 -2.84 -22.89
N ARG A 615 -2.79 -2.32 -22.67
CA ARG A 615 -1.59 -3.15 -22.81
C ARG A 615 -1.63 -4.34 -21.86
N GLU A 616 -2.02 -4.11 -20.61
CA GLU A 616 -2.11 -5.15 -19.59
C GLU A 616 -3.22 -6.16 -19.93
N SER A 617 -4.40 -5.71 -20.38
CA SER A 617 -5.47 -6.63 -20.77
C SER A 617 -5.12 -7.45 -22.01
N ALA A 618 -4.31 -6.90 -22.91
CA ALA A 618 -3.79 -7.65 -24.06
C ALA A 618 -2.73 -8.68 -23.64
N GLU A 619 -1.81 -8.31 -22.73
CA GLU A 619 -0.83 -9.22 -22.13
C GLU A 619 -1.53 -10.32 -21.32
N GLU A 620 -2.55 -9.97 -20.54
CA GLU A 620 -3.39 -10.90 -19.78
C GLU A 620 -4.17 -11.85 -20.70
N ALA A 621 -4.71 -11.37 -21.81
CA ALA A 621 -5.40 -12.18 -22.79
C ALA A 621 -4.49 -13.27 -23.42
N VAL A 622 -3.20 -12.97 -23.57
CA VAL A 622 -2.17 -13.93 -23.98
C VAL A 622 -1.92 -14.96 -22.87
N VAL A 623 -1.77 -14.50 -21.64
CA VAL A 623 -1.51 -15.38 -20.47
C VAL A 623 -2.69 -16.29 -20.19
N LEU A 624 -3.93 -15.79 -20.26
CA LEU A 624 -5.16 -16.58 -20.12
C LEU A 624 -5.26 -17.73 -21.13
N ARG A 625 -4.53 -17.64 -22.25
CA ARG A 625 -4.47 -18.67 -23.29
C ARG A 625 -3.21 -19.55 -23.21
N GLY A 626 -2.50 -19.52 -22.06
CA GLY A 626 -1.32 -20.34 -21.79
C GLY A 626 -0.03 -19.82 -22.43
N GLY A 627 -0.04 -18.58 -22.97
CA GLY A 627 1.16 -17.90 -23.48
C GLY A 627 1.90 -17.11 -22.40
N THR A 628 3.01 -16.49 -22.80
CA THR A 628 3.73 -15.48 -22.00
C THR A 628 3.84 -14.19 -22.80
N SER A 629 3.78 -13.03 -22.12
CA SER A 629 3.92 -11.72 -22.78
C SER A 629 5.11 -10.95 -22.19
N PRO A 630 6.36 -11.26 -22.64
CA PRO A 630 7.55 -10.59 -22.15
C PRO A 630 7.64 -9.13 -22.66
N GLY A 631 8.17 -8.24 -21.83
CA GLY A 631 8.34 -6.81 -22.14
C GLY A 631 9.33 -6.53 -23.29
N SER A 632 10.15 -7.53 -23.71
CA SER A 632 11.20 -7.36 -24.75
C SER A 632 11.20 -8.50 -25.77
N VAL A 633 11.67 -8.20 -27.00
CA VAL A 633 11.78 -9.17 -28.10
C VAL A 633 13.06 -9.97 -27.98
N SER A 634 12.96 -11.29 -28.05
CA SER A 634 14.08 -12.22 -28.01
C SER A 634 13.94 -13.31 -29.11
N LYS A 635 14.98 -14.15 -29.33
CA LYS A 635 14.90 -15.29 -30.23
C LYS A 635 13.83 -16.33 -29.90
N LYS A 636 13.28 -16.27 -28.66
CA LYS A 636 12.19 -17.14 -28.18
C LYS A 636 10.80 -16.52 -28.43
N THR A 637 10.73 -15.28 -28.91
CA THR A 637 9.46 -14.59 -29.18
C THR A 637 8.77 -15.25 -30.38
N TYR A 638 7.52 -15.62 -30.21
CA TYR A 638 6.68 -16.26 -31.23
C TYR A 638 6.22 -15.24 -32.29
N CYS A 639 5.71 -14.09 -31.83
CA CYS A 639 5.36 -12.96 -32.68
C CYS A 639 5.36 -11.66 -31.89
N VAL A 640 5.37 -10.53 -32.59
CA VAL A 640 5.18 -9.20 -32.04
C VAL A 640 3.87 -8.62 -32.56
N VAL A 641 2.93 -8.30 -31.70
CA VAL A 641 1.68 -7.61 -32.05
C VAL A 641 1.97 -6.11 -32.08
N VAL A 642 1.68 -5.48 -33.19
CA VAL A 642 1.97 -4.06 -33.44
C VAL A 642 0.66 -3.30 -33.55
N GLY A 643 0.37 -2.51 -32.52
CA GLY A 643 -0.76 -1.58 -32.48
C GLY A 643 -0.38 -0.16 -32.89
N ASP A 644 -1.23 0.81 -32.59
CA ASP A 644 -1.00 2.21 -32.90
C ASP A 644 0.14 2.81 -32.08
N ALA A 645 0.93 3.69 -32.71
CA ALA A 645 2.11 4.33 -32.12
C ALA A 645 3.10 3.33 -31.47
N PRO A 646 3.57 2.29 -32.20
CA PRO A 646 4.41 1.24 -31.65
C PRO A 646 5.79 1.76 -31.26
N GLY A 647 6.35 1.22 -30.17
CA GLY A 647 7.72 1.52 -29.76
C GLY A 647 8.73 1.01 -30.79
N ALA A 648 9.45 1.93 -31.44
CA ALA A 648 10.42 1.63 -32.51
C ALA A 648 11.47 0.56 -32.13
N SER A 649 11.88 0.53 -30.85
CA SER A 649 12.86 -0.43 -30.33
C SER A 649 12.40 -1.90 -30.48
N LYS A 650 11.13 -2.21 -30.15
CA LYS A 650 10.60 -3.57 -30.27
C LYS A 650 10.39 -4.01 -31.70
N VAL A 651 9.90 -3.10 -32.56
CA VAL A 651 9.69 -3.36 -34.00
C VAL A 651 11.02 -3.61 -34.70
N ASN A 652 12.02 -2.75 -34.47
CA ASN A 652 13.36 -2.90 -35.03
C ASN A 652 14.02 -4.20 -34.55
N LYS A 653 13.84 -4.55 -33.26
CA LYS A 653 14.41 -5.79 -32.72
C LYS A 653 13.74 -7.03 -33.28
N ALA A 654 12.44 -6.99 -33.58
CA ALA A 654 11.73 -8.06 -34.24
C ALA A 654 12.27 -8.27 -35.66
N ALA A 655 12.45 -7.19 -36.43
CA ALA A 655 13.03 -7.24 -37.76
C ALA A 655 14.47 -7.78 -37.76
N GLU A 656 15.32 -7.33 -36.82
CA GLU A 656 16.70 -7.80 -36.65
C GLU A 656 16.77 -9.31 -36.39
N LEU A 657 15.84 -9.83 -35.56
CA LEU A 657 15.81 -11.24 -35.18
C LEU A 657 14.95 -12.12 -36.09
N GLY A 658 14.32 -11.56 -37.14
CA GLY A 658 13.43 -12.27 -38.04
C GLY A 658 12.16 -12.78 -37.36
N ILE A 659 11.69 -12.10 -36.29
CA ILE A 659 10.47 -12.46 -35.56
C ILE A 659 9.27 -11.89 -36.33
N PRO A 660 8.21 -12.67 -36.59
CA PRO A 660 7.01 -12.18 -37.26
C PRO A 660 6.33 -11.04 -36.49
N THR A 661 5.90 -10.01 -37.23
CA THR A 661 5.06 -8.93 -36.72
C THR A 661 3.65 -9.06 -37.28
N ILE A 662 2.63 -8.86 -36.46
CA ILE A 662 1.22 -8.89 -36.82
C ILE A 662 0.53 -7.58 -36.41
N GLY A 663 -0.48 -7.19 -37.16
CA GLY A 663 -1.26 -5.98 -36.84
C GLY A 663 -2.21 -6.17 -35.65
N ALA A 664 -2.71 -5.04 -35.11
CA ALA A 664 -3.71 -5.03 -34.05
C ALA A 664 -4.98 -5.80 -34.44
N ASP A 665 -5.39 -5.71 -35.69
CA ASP A 665 -6.56 -6.38 -36.29
C ASP A 665 -6.45 -7.91 -36.29
N GLN A 666 -5.24 -8.46 -36.19
CA GLN A 666 -4.99 -9.90 -36.17
C GLN A 666 -4.85 -10.46 -34.72
N PHE A 667 -4.90 -9.60 -33.72
CA PHE A 667 -4.70 -10.01 -32.33
C PHE A 667 -5.82 -10.94 -31.84
N GLU A 668 -7.05 -10.64 -32.16
CA GLU A 668 -8.22 -11.50 -31.82
C GLU A 668 -8.14 -12.88 -32.49
N GLU A 669 -7.70 -12.94 -33.75
CA GLU A 669 -7.47 -14.21 -34.46
C GLU A 669 -6.36 -15.01 -33.77
N LEU A 670 -5.25 -14.35 -33.41
CA LEU A 670 -4.16 -14.96 -32.64
C LEU A 670 -4.65 -15.53 -31.31
N LEU A 671 -5.44 -14.77 -30.55
CA LEU A 671 -5.99 -15.21 -29.28
C LEU A 671 -6.94 -16.41 -29.44
N THR A 672 -7.73 -16.44 -30.49
CA THR A 672 -8.75 -17.47 -30.73
C THR A 672 -8.19 -18.77 -31.30
N THR A 673 -7.22 -18.66 -32.21
CA THR A 673 -6.72 -19.82 -32.98
C THR A 673 -5.27 -20.22 -32.64
N GLY A 674 -4.52 -19.34 -31.94
CA GLY A 674 -3.09 -19.46 -31.70
C GLY A 674 -2.22 -19.12 -32.91
N THR A 675 -2.82 -18.80 -34.06
CA THR A 675 -2.16 -18.46 -35.32
C THR A 675 -2.80 -17.23 -35.96
N TRP A 676 -2.24 -16.70 -37.00
CA TRP A 676 -2.80 -15.59 -37.77
C TRP A 676 -2.62 -15.85 -39.26
N LYS A 677 -3.45 -15.26 -40.08
CA LYS A 677 -3.31 -15.32 -41.55
C LYS A 677 -2.20 -14.38 -41.97
N ALA A 678 -1.18 -14.90 -42.72
CA ALA A 678 -0.19 -14.06 -43.32
C ALA A 678 -0.90 -13.08 -44.30
N THR A 679 -0.83 -11.79 -44.02
CA THR A 679 -1.23 -10.77 -44.98
C THR A 679 -0.24 -10.88 -46.16
N THR A 680 -0.71 -11.41 -47.29
CA THR A 680 0.01 -11.29 -48.56
C THR A 680 0.05 -9.82 -48.91
N SER A 681 1.20 -9.17 -48.68
CA SER A 681 1.53 -7.83 -49.18
C SER A 681 1.77 -7.86 -50.67
#